data_441f6ea5b1669501196ee80a9fd27d57
#
_entry.id   441f6ea5b1669501196ee80a9fd27d57
#
_cell.length_a   1.000
_cell.length_b   1.000
_cell.length_c   1.000
_cell.angle_alpha   90.00
_cell.angle_beta   90.00
_cell.angle_gamma   90.00
#
_symmetry.space_group_name_H-M   'P 1'
#
loop_
_entity.id
_entity.type
_entity.pdbx_description
1 polymer ?
#
loop_
_entity_poly.entity_id
_entity_poly.type
_entity_poly.pdbx_seq_one_letter_code
_entity_poly.pdbx_strand_id
1 'polypeptide(L)'
;QETLQSLLEKAVAQLGEFEIYPVITGSGGLTLAKHLEVPFTQEVVAVSTALQDYAPQCDVAIELGGEDAKIIYFTNGIDQRMNGICAGGTGSFIDQMASLLQTDASGLNEYAKNYKSIYPIAARCGVFAKSDIQPLINEGATKEDLSASIFQAVVNQTISGLACGKPIRGNVAFLGGPLHFLSELKQAFIRTLSLTPEQVIAPDHSHLFAAVGSAMNYDENVCVNVADIIKRLSGKIKLEFEVERMEPLFANQLAYDDFTKRHNAHHVKTADISTYEGNCYLGIDAGSTTTKAALVDEDGNLLYSFYSSNNGSPLDTTIKAVKDIYTKLSPKAKIVQACSTGYGEALIKSALMLDEGEVETVSHFYAAAFFDPEVDCIIDIGGQDMKCIKIKNQTVDSVQLNEACSSGCGSFIETFAKSLNYSVQDFAKAALFAEHPIDLGTRCTVFMNSKVKQAQKEGAEVADISAGLAYSVIKNALYKVIKIADPNDLGKHIVVQGGTFYNDAVLRSFEKITGVDAIRPDIAGIMGAFGAALIARERYDGISESSMLSIDKINRLTYETTLTRCKGCTNSCHLTINKFSGGRQFITGNRCERGLGKERNKEHLPNLFDYKFHRLFDYEPLSADLAVRGTVGIPRVLNMYENYPFWFTFFTKLGYRVVLSPQSTRKIYELGIESIPSESECYPAKLAHGHISWLIKKGIKFIFYPCVPYEHKEIDNTNNHYNCPIVTSYAENIKNNVEELKTENIDFRNPFLSFESEEILAKRLKAEFPLIPAPEIKAAVHDAWEELMQSRTDMHNKGEEVIKYLKENNKRGIV
;
A
#
# COMPACT_ATOMS: atom_id res chain seq x y z
N GLN A 1 25.41 -21.08 -4.06
CA GLN A 1 26.57 -21.92 -4.26
C GLN A 1 27.43 -21.93 -3.00
N GLU A 2 28.00 -20.80 -2.58
CA GLU A 2 28.89 -20.67 -1.40
C GLU A 2 28.21 -21.13 -0.10
N THR A 3 26.93 -20.74 0.13
CA THR A 3 26.18 -21.17 1.33
C THR A 3 26.04 -22.69 1.40
N LEU A 4 25.68 -23.33 0.27
CA LEU A 4 25.57 -24.79 0.22
C LEU A 4 26.92 -25.46 0.43
N GLN A 5 27.96 -24.94 -0.18
CA GLN A 5 29.34 -25.44 0.02
C GLN A 5 29.72 -25.36 1.50
N SER A 6 29.54 -24.21 2.13
CA SER A 6 29.87 -24.05 3.57
C SER A 6 29.06 -24.98 4.47
N LEU A 7 27.78 -25.25 4.13
CA LEU A 7 26.98 -26.21 4.90
C LEU A 7 27.47 -27.63 4.74
N LEU A 8 27.82 -28.06 3.53
CA LEU A 8 28.37 -29.39 3.29
C LEU A 8 29.74 -29.57 3.94
N GLU A 9 30.60 -28.55 3.89
CA GLU A 9 31.91 -28.57 4.58
C GLU A 9 31.71 -28.72 6.11
N LYS A 10 30.76 -28.05 6.70
CA LYS A 10 30.40 -28.21 8.12
C LYS A 10 29.86 -29.61 8.41
N ALA A 11 29.03 -30.17 7.53
CA ALA A 11 28.56 -31.55 7.68
C ALA A 11 29.69 -32.56 7.62
N VAL A 12 30.62 -32.41 6.68
CA VAL A 12 31.84 -33.25 6.61
C VAL A 12 32.71 -33.12 7.85
N ALA A 13 32.87 -31.91 8.39
CA ALA A 13 33.62 -31.70 9.63
C ALA A 13 33.02 -32.41 10.84
N GLN A 14 31.69 -32.62 10.85
CA GLN A 14 31.00 -33.28 11.96
C GLN A 14 30.84 -34.79 11.78
N LEU A 15 30.59 -35.24 10.55
CA LEU A 15 30.21 -36.63 10.25
C LEU A 15 31.34 -37.42 9.57
N GLY A 16 32.45 -36.78 9.13
CA GLY A 16 33.45 -37.35 8.26
C GLY A 16 32.98 -37.37 6.79
N GLU A 17 33.71 -38.13 5.94
CA GLU A 17 33.27 -38.35 4.56
C GLU A 17 32.13 -39.37 4.54
N PHE A 18 31.09 -39.07 3.74
CA PHE A 18 29.94 -39.92 3.58
C PHE A 18 29.37 -39.83 2.16
N GLU A 19 28.59 -40.83 1.82
CA GLU A 19 27.78 -40.86 0.58
C GLU A 19 26.38 -40.38 0.86
N ILE A 20 25.78 -39.67 -0.11
CA ILE A 20 24.41 -39.13 -0.03
C ILE A 20 23.64 -39.45 -1.30
N TYR A 21 22.31 -39.49 -1.15
CA TYR A 21 21.35 -39.46 -2.23
C TYR A 21 20.79 -38.05 -2.37
N PRO A 22 21.46 -37.15 -3.13
CA PRO A 22 21.12 -35.74 -3.13
C PRO A 22 19.90 -35.47 -4.02
N VAL A 23 18.98 -34.67 -3.52
CA VAL A 23 17.88 -34.12 -4.31
C VAL A 23 17.76 -32.63 -4.02
N ILE A 24 17.65 -31.84 -5.04
CA ILE A 24 17.51 -30.40 -4.94
C ILE A 24 16.06 -29.99 -5.25
N THR A 25 15.55 -29.01 -4.52
CA THR A 25 14.23 -28.40 -4.78
C THR A 25 14.34 -26.88 -4.68
N GLY A 26 13.23 -26.19 -4.98
CA GLY A 26 13.15 -24.73 -4.95
C GLY A 26 13.44 -24.07 -6.29
N SER A 27 12.87 -22.89 -6.51
CA SER A 27 12.95 -22.14 -7.78
C SER A 27 14.41 -21.82 -8.21
N GLY A 28 15.32 -21.60 -7.26
CA GLY A 28 16.74 -21.37 -7.50
C GLY A 28 17.56 -22.65 -7.67
N GLY A 29 16.97 -23.79 -7.38
CA GLY A 29 17.68 -25.09 -7.31
C GLY A 29 17.90 -25.76 -8.67
N LEU A 30 17.09 -25.46 -9.67
CA LEU A 30 17.15 -26.18 -10.96
C LEU A 30 18.49 -26.03 -11.68
N THR A 31 19.03 -24.79 -11.74
CA THR A 31 20.33 -24.53 -12.34
C THR A 31 21.45 -25.21 -11.56
N LEU A 32 21.34 -25.17 -10.22
CA LEU A 32 22.32 -25.83 -9.34
C LEU A 32 22.26 -27.35 -9.46
N ALA A 33 21.07 -27.95 -9.56
CA ALA A 33 20.90 -29.39 -9.76
C ALA A 33 21.53 -29.86 -11.07
N LYS A 34 21.33 -29.10 -12.17
CA LYS A 34 22.00 -29.36 -13.46
C LYS A 34 23.52 -29.26 -13.35
N HIS A 35 24.05 -28.22 -12.67
CA HIS A 35 25.49 -28.04 -12.49
C HIS A 35 26.13 -29.16 -11.65
N LEU A 36 25.43 -29.61 -10.65
CA LEU A 36 25.86 -30.68 -9.76
C LEU A 36 25.57 -32.08 -10.32
N GLU A 37 24.79 -32.18 -11.42
CA GLU A 37 24.32 -33.44 -12.00
C GLU A 37 23.57 -34.31 -10.99
N VAL A 38 22.67 -33.68 -10.23
CA VAL A 38 21.85 -34.34 -9.22
C VAL A 38 20.33 -34.18 -9.53
N PRO A 39 19.46 -35.08 -9.05
CA PRO A 39 18.03 -34.99 -9.25
C PRO A 39 17.43 -33.71 -8.74
N PHE A 40 16.37 -33.25 -9.42
CA PHE A 40 15.57 -32.10 -9.02
C PHE A 40 14.10 -32.51 -8.82
N THR A 41 13.52 -32.12 -7.70
CA THR A 41 12.10 -32.33 -7.41
C THR A 41 11.39 -30.99 -7.31
N GLN A 42 10.21 -30.89 -7.94
CA GLN A 42 9.39 -29.69 -7.79
C GLN A 42 8.94 -29.52 -6.34
N GLU A 43 8.98 -28.28 -5.86
CA GLU A 43 8.73 -27.92 -4.46
C GLU A 43 7.37 -28.39 -3.95
N VAL A 44 6.33 -28.30 -4.79
CA VAL A 44 4.98 -28.77 -4.45
C VAL A 44 4.92 -30.29 -4.27
N VAL A 45 5.63 -31.02 -5.12
CA VAL A 45 5.74 -32.48 -4.99
C VAL A 45 6.44 -32.80 -3.67
N ALA A 46 7.55 -32.15 -3.38
CA ALA A 46 8.29 -32.33 -2.15
C ALA A 46 7.42 -32.06 -0.90
N VAL A 47 6.77 -30.89 -0.86
CA VAL A 47 5.88 -30.51 0.26
C VAL A 47 4.72 -31.49 0.43
N SER A 48 4.11 -31.92 -0.69
CA SER A 48 3.01 -32.89 -0.66
C SER A 48 3.46 -34.24 -0.13
N THR A 49 4.64 -34.72 -0.53
CA THR A 49 5.22 -35.97 -0.02
C THR A 49 5.43 -35.90 1.50
N ALA A 50 6.05 -34.82 1.97
CA ALA A 50 6.24 -34.63 3.41
C ALA A 50 4.93 -34.58 4.20
N LEU A 51 3.92 -33.87 3.69
CA LEU A 51 2.62 -33.79 4.37
C LEU A 51 1.86 -35.10 4.37
N GLN A 52 1.92 -35.90 3.30
CA GLN A 52 1.29 -37.21 3.25
C GLN A 52 1.84 -38.15 4.32
N ASP A 53 3.11 -38.02 4.68
CA ASP A 53 3.76 -38.86 5.68
C ASP A 53 3.58 -38.31 7.10
N TYR A 54 3.87 -37.04 7.30
CA TYR A 54 3.90 -36.41 8.63
C TYR A 54 2.55 -35.86 9.11
N ALA A 55 1.64 -35.55 8.20
CA ALA A 55 0.32 -34.98 8.50
C ALA A 55 -0.75 -35.44 7.51
N PRO A 56 -1.03 -36.76 7.42
CA PRO A 56 -1.95 -37.33 6.42
C PRO A 56 -3.40 -36.83 6.56
N GLN A 57 -3.76 -36.24 7.68
CA GLN A 57 -5.06 -35.62 7.93
C GLN A 57 -5.16 -34.19 7.36
N CYS A 58 -4.14 -33.68 6.68
CA CYS A 58 -4.14 -32.33 6.14
C CYS A 58 -5.08 -32.22 4.94
N ASP A 59 -6.05 -31.31 5.01
CA ASP A 59 -6.94 -30.98 3.91
C ASP A 59 -6.40 -29.86 3.03
N VAL A 60 -5.77 -28.85 3.66
CA VAL A 60 -5.21 -27.69 2.98
C VAL A 60 -3.88 -27.29 3.61
N ALA A 61 -2.87 -26.99 2.81
CA ALA A 61 -1.62 -26.42 3.30
C ALA A 61 -1.45 -24.99 2.79
N ILE A 62 -1.10 -24.08 3.68
CA ILE A 62 -0.70 -22.71 3.38
C ILE A 62 0.80 -22.61 3.62
N GLU A 63 1.56 -22.37 2.57
CA GLU A 63 3.00 -22.18 2.63
C GLU A 63 3.38 -20.75 2.27
N LEU A 64 4.06 -20.07 3.17
CA LEU A 64 4.64 -18.76 2.90
C LEU A 64 6.17 -18.87 2.87
N GLY A 65 6.73 -18.61 1.70
CA GLY A 65 8.16 -18.51 1.48
C GLY A 65 8.68 -17.07 1.59
N GLY A 66 9.94 -16.89 1.24
CA GLY A 66 10.57 -15.57 1.17
C GLY A 66 9.97 -14.69 0.05
N GLU A 67 9.66 -15.27 -1.10
CA GLU A 67 9.18 -14.56 -2.29
C GLU A 67 7.92 -15.16 -2.91
N ASP A 68 7.57 -16.36 -2.53
CA ASP A 68 6.39 -17.06 -2.99
C ASP A 68 5.45 -17.41 -1.83
N ALA A 69 4.19 -17.55 -2.19
CA ALA A 69 3.13 -18.02 -1.30
C ALA A 69 2.32 -19.07 -2.08
N LYS A 70 1.95 -20.15 -1.40
CA LYS A 70 1.24 -21.28 -2.01
C LYS A 70 0.07 -21.72 -1.12
N ILE A 71 -1.02 -22.14 -1.76
CA ILE A 71 -2.07 -22.91 -1.12
C ILE A 71 -2.18 -24.23 -1.88
N ILE A 72 -2.12 -25.33 -1.13
CA ILE A 72 -2.21 -26.68 -1.69
C ILE A 72 -3.43 -27.36 -1.06
N TYR A 73 -4.36 -27.80 -1.89
CA TYR A 73 -5.56 -28.54 -1.49
C TYR A 73 -5.34 -30.02 -1.77
N PHE A 74 -5.71 -30.86 -0.83
CA PHE A 74 -5.56 -32.32 -0.94
C PHE A 74 -6.90 -33.04 -1.15
N THR A 75 -8.00 -32.37 -1.01
CA THR A 75 -9.35 -32.92 -1.20
C THR A 75 -9.64 -33.11 -2.68
N ASN A 76 -9.96 -34.34 -3.10
CA ASN A 76 -10.23 -34.72 -4.51
C ASN A 76 -9.03 -34.56 -5.48
N GLY A 77 -7.81 -34.81 -4.98
CA GLY A 77 -6.57 -34.67 -5.73
C GLY A 77 -5.81 -33.41 -5.29
N ILE A 78 -4.58 -33.26 -5.81
CA ILE A 78 -3.75 -32.12 -5.49
C ILE A 78 -4.10 -30.94 -6.41
N ASP A 79 -4.65 -29.86 -5.85
CA ASP A 79 -4.84 -28.58 -6.52
C ASP A 79 -3.95 -27.53 -5.86
N GLN A 80 -3.03 -26.98 -6.63
CA GLN A 80 -2.05 -26.01 -6.17
C GLN A 80 -2.34 -24.64 -6.75
N ARG A 81 -2.19 -23.62 -5.90
CA ARG A 81 -2.25 -22.21 -6.28
C ARG A 81 -1.06 -21.46 -5.71
N MET A 82 -0.42 -20.67 -6.54
CA MET A 82 0.79 -19.94 -6.20
C MET A 82 0.72 -18.51 -6.74
N ASN A 83 1.31 -17.55 -6.00
CA ASN A 83 1.48 -16.20 -6.51
C ASN A 83 2.47 -16.20 -7.68
N GLY A 84 2.02 -15.83 -8.89
CA GLY A 84 2.86 -15.91 -10.09
C GLY A 84 3.90 -14.81 -10.21
N ILE A 85 3.60 -13.58 -9.80
CA ILE A 85 4.39 -12.39 -10.19
C ILE A 85 4.60 -11.42 -9.03
N CYS A 86 3.77 -11.40 -8.01
CA CYS A 86 3.81 -10.41 -6.94
C CYS A 86 4.25 -11.03 -5.61
N ALA A 87 5.27 -10.48 -4.97
CA ALA A 87 5.71 -10.87 -3.64
C ALA A 87 4.79 -10.37 -2.49
N GLY A 88 3.64 -9.78 -2.81
CA GLY A 88 2.62 -9.44 -1.82
C GLY A 88 2.18 -10.67 -1.05
N GLY A 89 2.13 -10.60 0.27
CA GLY A 89 1.78 -11.73 1.12
C GLY A 89 2.93 -12.72 1.40
N THR A 90 4.17 -12.36 1.10
CA THR A 90 5.37 -13.22 1.32
C THR A 90 6.32 -12.63 2.37
N GLY A 91 7.36 -13.37 2.72
CA GLY A 91 8.41 -12.91 3.62
C GLY A 91 9.08 -11.60 3.19
N SER A 92 9.36 -11.44 1.89
CA SER A 92 9.92 -10.20 1.35
C SER A 92 9.01 -8.99 1.54
N PHE A 93 7.70 -9.17 1.49
CA PHE A 93 6.76 -8.11 1.82
C PHE A 93 6.85 -7.73 3.31
N ILE A 94 6.92 -8.74 4.19
CA ILE A 94 7.04 -8.53 5.64
C ILE A 94 8.34 -7.79 5.95
N ASP A 95 9.47 -8.19 5.36
CA ASP A 95 10.77 -7.53 5.53
C ASP A 95 10.76 -6.07 5.06
N GLN A 96 10.10 -5.78 3.93
CA GLN A 96 9.95 -4.40 3.44
C GLN A 96 9.13 -3.54 4.41
N MET A 97 8.06 -4.09 4.98
CA MET A 97 7.23 -3.37 5.95
C MET A 97 7.95 -3.23 7.30
N ALA A 98 8.71 -4.23 7.71
CA ALA A 98 9.56 -4.15 8.89
C ALA A 98 10.61 -3.03 8.77
N SER A 99 11.26 -2.95 7.61
CA SER A 99 12.21 -1.86 7.33
C SER A 99 11.56 -0.47 7.39
N LEU A 100 10.31 -0.33 6.95
CA LEU A 100 9.55 0.93 7.05
C LEU A 100 9.31 1.34 8.50
N LEU A 101 9.06 0.37 9.39
CA LEU A 101 8.89 0.57 10.82
C LEU A 101 10.22 0.55 11.60
N GLN A 102 11.35 0.43 10.88
CA GLN A 102 12.72 0.37 11.43
C GLN A 102 12.87 -0.77 12.45
N THR A 103 12.50 -1.95 12.02
CA THR A 103 12.64 -3.19 12.74
C THR A 103 12.89 -4.33 11.75
N ASP A 104 12.95 -5.56 12.22
CA ASP A 104 12.95 -6.78 11.41
C ASP A 104 11.63 -7.55 11.56
N ALA A 105 11.51 -8.67 10.87
CA ALA A 105 10.29 -9.50 10.92
C ALA A 105 9.99 -10.00 12.35
N SER A 106 11.02 -10.34 13.12
CA SER A 106 10.88 -10.74 14.53
C SER A 106 10.36 -9.60 15.38
N GLY A 107 10.88 -8.40 15.19
CA GLY A 107 10.40 -7.19 15.88
C GLY A 107 8.97 -6.85 15.53
N LEU A 108 8.53 -7.01 14.26
CA LEU A 108 7.11 -6.89 13.91
C LEU A 108 6.25 -7.87 14.69
N ASN A 109 6.71 -9.12 14.82
CA ASN A 109 5.97 -10.14 15.56
C ASN A 109 5.84 -9.78 17.04
N GLU A 110 6.90 -9.26 17.66
CA GLU A 110 6.87 -8.83 19.06
C GLU A 110 5.94 -7.62 19.27
N TYR A 111 5.98 -6.64 18.38
CA TYR A 111 5.05 -5.51 18.43
C TYR A 111 3.59 -5.96 18.26
N ALA A 112 3.32 -6.84 17.31
CA ALA A 112 1.96 -7.31 17.03
C ALA A 112 1.29 -8.01 18.21
N LYS A 113 2.03 -8.54 19.19
CA LYS A 113 1.45 -9.15 20.40
C LYS A 113 0.60 -8.19 21.24
N ASN A 114 0.89 -6.89 21.18
CA ASN A 114 0.30 -5.87 22.04
C ASN A 114 -0.64 -4.91 21.28
N TYR A 115 -1.09 -5.26 20.08
CA TYR A 115 -1.97 -4.41 19.30
C TYR A 115 -3.33 -4.18 19.97
N LYS A 116 -3.89 -3.00 19.72
CA LYS A 116 -5.24 -2.60 20.19
C LYS A 116 -6.20 -2.39 19.04
N SER A 117 -5.70 -2.03 17.87
CA SER A 117 -6.47 -1.73 16.68
C SER A 117 -5.80 -2.26 15.42
N ILE A 118 -6.61 -2.64 14.42
CA ILE A 118 -6.13 -3.03 13.09
C ILE A 118 -6.59 -1.99 12.09
N TYR A 119 -5.64 -1.37 11.38
CA TYR A 119 -5.89 -0.43 10.32
C TYR A 119 -6.16 -1.15 9.00
N PRO A 120 -7.02 -0.60 8.12
CA PRO A 120 -7.16 -1.10 6.77
C PRO A 120 -5.91 -0.75 5.96
N ILE A 121 -5.11 -1.76 5.65
CA ILE A 121 -3.96 -1.66 4.75
C ILE A 121 -4.31 -2.43 3.48
N ALA A 122 -4.01 -1.84 2.31
CA ALA A 122 -4.30 -2.48 1.03
C ALA A 122 -3.56 -3.80 0.91
N ALA A 123 -4.32 -4.87 0.75
CA ALA A 123 -3.82 -6.22 0.60
C ALA A 123 -3.49 -6.49 -0.89
N ARG A 124 -2.59 -5.72 -1.50
CA ARG A 124 -2.20 -5.89 -2.91
C ARG A 124 -0.70 -6.04 -3.04
N CYS A 125 0.04 -4.98 -3.26
CA CYS A 125 1.49 -5.06 -3.31
C CYS A 125 2.12 -4.16 -2.25
N GLY A 126 3.39 -4.38 -1.93
CA GLY A 126 4.12 -3.60 -0.93
C GLY A 126 4.12 -2.09 -1.18
N VAL A 127 3.93 -1.68 -2.44
CA VAL A 127 3.84 -0.27 -2.82
C VAL A 127 2.57 0.38 -2.26
N PHE A 128 1.41 -0.23 -2.50
CA PHE A 128 0.14 0.29 -1.97
C PHE A 128 0.05 0.17 -0.45
N ALA A 129 0.60 -0.89 0.12
CA ALA A 129 0.68 -1.01 1.57
C ALA A 129 1.50 0.12 2.20
N LYS A 130 2.62 0.52 1.59
CA LYS A 130 3.41 1.68 2.04
C LYS A 130 2.61 2.98 1.99
N SER A 131 1.85 3.20 0.93
CA SER A 131 0.99 4.40 0.79
C SER A 131 -0.07 4.51 1.89
N ASP A 132 -0.54 3.36 2.42
CA ASP A 132 -1.49 3.33 3.52
C ASP A 132 -0.79 3.47 4.88
N ILE A 133 0.39 2.85 5.05
CA ILE A 133 1.11 2.83 6.32
C ILE A 133 1.77 4.18 6.62
N GLN A 134 2.32 4.84 5.59
CA GLN A 134 3.10 6.05 5.79
C GLN A 134 2.29 7.21 6.41
N PRO A 135 1.08 7.52 5.95
CA PRO A 135 0.22 8.51 6.62
C PRO A 135 -0.07 8.12 8.07
N LEU A 136 -0.32 6.84 8.34
CA LEU A 136 -0.59 6.35 9.70
C LEU A 136 0.61 6.57 10.64
N ILE A 137 1.85 6.34 10.16
CA ILE A 137 3.06 6.65 10.92
C ILE A 137 3.11 8.14 11.24
N ASN A 138 2.87 8.99 10.25
CA ASN A 138 2.93 10.44 10.39
C ASN A 138 1.83 10.97 11.34
N GLU A 139 0.70 10.27 11.41
CA GLU A 139 -0.40 10.57 12.32
C GLU A 139 -0.19 10.01 13.74
N GLY A 140 0.90 9.28 13.98
CA GLY A 140 1.27 8.74 15.28
C GLY A 140 0.64 7.38 15.61
N ALA A 141 0.26 6.57 14.61
CA ALA A 141 -0.15 5.19 14.84
C ALA A 141 0.99 4.39 15.50
N THR A 142 0.64 3.55 16.46
CA THR A 142 1.63 2.76 17.20
C THR A 142 2.25 1.67 16.35
N LYS A 143 3.49 1.28 16.63
CA LYS A 143 4.15 0.17 15.94
C LYS A 143 3.42 -1.15 16.15
N GLU A 144 2.82 -1.33 17.31
CA GLU A 144 2.02 -2.48 17.69
C GLU A 144 0.81 -2.66 16.76
N ASP A 145 0.04 -1.60 16.59
CA ASP A 145 -1.15 -1.61 15.73
C ASP A 145 -0.79 -1.75 14.26
N LEU A 146 0.28 -1.06 13.82
CA LEU A 146 0.76 -1.16 12.44
C LEU A 146 1.28 -2.58 12.12
N SER A 147 2.02 -3.21 13.03
CA SER A 147 2.54 -4.56 12.85
C SER A 147 1.42 -5.59 12.71
N ALA A 148 0.41 -5.54 13.57
CA ALA A 148 -0.78 -6.40 13.45
C ALA A 148 -1.57 -6.12 12.15
N SER A 149 -1.61 -4.86 11.72
CA SER A 149 -2.29 -4.45 10.48
C SER A 149 -1.55 -4.96 9.24
N ILE A 150 -0.22 -4.96 9.26
CA ILE A 150 0.63 -5.55 8.21
C ILE A 150 0.39 -7.05 8.12
N PHE A 151 0.37 -7.78 9.22
CA PHE A 151 0.08 -9.21 9.22
C PHE A 151 -1.32 -9.51 8.71
N GLN A 152 -2.31 -8.70 9.09
CA GLN A 152 -3.66 -8.86 8.54
C GLN A 152 -3.72 -8.59 7.04
N ALA A 153 -2.93 -7.65 6.51
CA ALA A 153 -2.82 -7.42 5.07
C ALA A 153 -2.20 -8.62 4.35
N VAL A 154 -1.16 -9.24 4.92
CA VAL A 154 -0.57 -10.50 4.39
C VAL A 154 -1.62 -11.60 4.32
N VAL A 155 -2.39 -11.81 5.39
CA VAL A 155 -3.45 -12.82 5.43
C VAL A 155 -4.50 -12.56 4.35
N ASN A 156 -5.00 -11.33 4.26
CA ASN A 156 -6.00 -10.96 3.28
C ASN A 156 -5.49 -11.15 1.85
N GLN A 157 -4.23 -10.77 1.59
CA GLN A 157 -3.58 -10.97 0.29
C GLN A 157 -3.45 -12.45 -0.07
N THR A 158 -3.02 -13.28 0.88
CA THR A 158 -2.85 -14.71 0.65
C THR A 158 -4.19 -15.38 0.37
N ILE A 159 -5.21 -15.10 1.19
CA ILE A 159 -6.54 -15.71 1.01
C ILE A 159 -7.19 -15.22 -0.28
N SER A 160 -7.35 -13.91 -0.48
CA SER A 160 -8.05 -13.38 -1.65
C SER A 160 -7.29 -13.59 -2.96
N GLY A 161 -5.96 -13.54 -2.91
CA GLY A 161 -5.10 -13.65 -4.09
C GLY A 161 -4.84 -15.07 -4.54
N LEU A 162 -4.82 -16.05 -3.64
CA LEU A 162 -4.49 -17.44 -3.96
C LEU A 162 -5.70 -18.37 -3.91
N ALA A 163 -6.55 -18.24 -2.91
CA ALA A 163 -7.71 -19.11 -2.81
C ALA A 163 -8.69 -18.88 -3.97
N CYS A 164 -8.81 -17.63 -4.46
CA CYS A 164 -9.61 -17.27 -5.63
C CYS A 164 -11.02 -17.90 -5.60
N GLY A 165 -11.71 -17.80 -4.49
CA GLY A 165 -13.05 -18.33 -4.29
C GLY A 165 -13.13 -19.80 -3.89
N LYS A 166 -12.00 -20.55 -3.81
CA LYS A 166 -12.00 -21.90 -3.26
C LYS A 166 -11.87 -21.84 -1.76
N PRO A 167 -12.83 -22.40 -0.99
CA PRO A 167 -12.79 -22.30 0.46
C PRO A 167 -11.59 -23.03 1.06
N ILE A 168 -11.02 -22.44 2.10
CA ILE A 168 -9.97 -23.05 2.94
C ILE A 168 -10.66 -23.65 4.15
N ARG A 169 -10.87 -24.96 4.17
CA ARG A 169 -11.64 -25.68 5.19
C ARG A 169 -10.97 -26.99 5.58
N GLY A 170 -11.41 -27.53 6.72
CA GLY A 170 -10.85 -28.76 7.28
C GLY A 170 -9.60 -28.52 8.08
N ASN A 171 -8.66 -29.44 8.04
CA ASN A 171 -7.39 -29.34 8.76
C ASN A 171 -6.37 -28.60 7.93
N VAL A 172 -5.90 -27.46 8.45
CA VAL A 172 -5.03 -26.53 7.73
C VAL A 172 -3.60 -26.60 8.26
N ALA A 173 -2.65 -26.96 7.41
CA ALA A 173 -1.24 -26.95 7.72
C ALA A 173 -0.59 -25.59 7.40
N PHE A 174 0.19 -25.06 8.33
CA PHE A 174 0.94 -23.82 8.21
C PHE A 174 2.43 -24.10 8.02
N LEU A 175 2.97 -23.80 6.83
CA LEU A 175 4.30 -24.14 6.40
C LEU A 175 5.10 -22.91 5.96
N GLY A 176 6.42 -23.08 5.87
CA GLY A 176 7.35 -22.04 5.43
C GLY A 176 7.85 -21.14 6.56
N GLY A 177 8.93 -20.42 6.30
CA GLY A 177 9.63 -19.62 7.31
C GLY A 177 8.75 -18.58 8.01
N PRO A 178 8.02 -17.72 7.29
CA PRO A 178 7.14 -16.74 7.91
C PRO A 178 6.11 -17.34 8.87
N LEU A 179 5.44 -18.43 8.52
CA LEU A 179 4.43 -19.06 9.38
C LEU A 179 5.03 -19.90 10.51
N HIS A 180 6.29 -20.31 10.38
CA HIS A 180 7.03 -20.99 11.43
C HIS A 180 7.50 -20.01 12.52
N PHE A 181 8.14 -18.91 12.11
CA PHE A 181 8.81 -18.00 13.04
C PHE A 181 7.90 -16.86 13.56
N LEU A 182 6.84 -16.48 12.83
CA LEU A 182 5.97 -15.36 13.17
C LEU A 182 4.63 -15.86 13.72
N SER A 183 4.57 -16.02 15.04
CA SER A 183 3.38 -16.52 15.74
C SER A 183 2.14 -15.67 15.51
N GLU A 184 2.29 -14.34 15.49
CA GLU A 184 1.16 -13.42 15.34
C GLU A 184 0.62 -13.40 13.91
N LEU A 185 1.47 -13.66 12.91
CA LEU A 185 1.02 -13.88 11.52
C LEU A 185 0.17 -15.15 11.44
N LYS A 186 0.62 -16.25 12.02
CA LYS A 186 -0.16 -17.50 12.08
C LYS A 186 -1.49 -17.32 12.82
N GLN A 187 -1.49 -16.59 13.93
CA GLN A 187 -2.72 -16.27 14.66
C GLN A 187 -3.68 -15.40 13.84
N ALA A 188 -3.16 -14.51 13.02
CA ALA A 188 -4.00 -13.71 12.10
C ALA A 188 -4.71 -14.60 11.07
N PHE A 189 -4.04 -15.63 10.51
CA PHE A 189 -4.69 -16.63 9.65
C PHE A 189 -5.76 -17.42 10.40
N ILE A 190 -5.44 -17.98 11.58
CA ILE A 190 -6.37 -18.77 12.40
C ILE A 190 -7.63 -17.97 12.69
N ARG A 191 -7.48 -16.72 13.10
CA ARG A 191 -8.59 -15.81 13.38
C ARG A 191 -9.42 -15.49 12.13
N THR A 192 -8.78 -15.20 11.01
CA THR A 192 -9.48 -14.83 9.76
C THR A 192 -10.25 -15.99 9.17
N LEU A 193 -9.66 -17.20 9.20
CA LEU A 193 -10.28 -18.44 8.73
C LEU A 193 -11.22 -19.07 9.76
N SER A 194 -11.30 -18.51 10.98
CA SER A 194 -12.13 -19.03 12.10
C SER A 194 -11.84 -20.50 12.43
N LEU A 195 -10.57 -20.92 12.39
CA LEU A 195 -10.16 -22.28 12.65
C LEU A 195 -10.22 -22.61 14.15
N THR A 196 -10.68 -23.83 14.47
CA THR A 196 -10.56 -24.37 15.82
C THR A 196 -9.15 -24.91 16.08
N PRO A 197 -8.71 -25.05 17.34
CA PRO A 197 -7.38 -25.59 17.64
C PRO A 197 -7.11 -26.97 17.01
N GLU A 198 -8.13 -27.82 16.88
CA GLU A 198 -8.03 -29.16 16.30
C GLU A 198 -7.81 -29.12 14.79
N GLN A 199 -8.21 -28.05 14.12
CA GLN A 199 -8.04 -27.85 12.68
C GLN A 199 -6.67 -27.28 12.30
N VAL A 200 -5.88 -26.85 13.29
CA VAL A 200 -4.57 -26.23 13.06
C VAL A 200 -3.48 -27.29 13.08
N ILE A 201 -2.80 -27.48 11.95
CA ILE A 201 -1.61 -28.31 11.84
C ILE A 201 -0.39 -27.40 11.76
N ALA A 202 0.44 -27.39 12.79
CA ALA A 202 1.68 -26.63 12.84
C ALA A 202 2.84 -27.58 13.19
N PRO A 203 3.40 -28.33 12.23
CA PRO A 203 4.44 -29.31 12.49
C PRO A 203 5.71 -28.65 13.01
N ASP A 204 6.43 -29.37 13.85
CA ASP A 204 7.80 -29.02 14.17
C ASP A 204 8.63 -28.97 12.89
N HIS A 205 9.51 -27.97 12.78
CA HIS A 205 10.30 -27.76 11.56
C HIS A 205 9.48 -27.48 10.28
N SER A 206 8.28 -26.92 10.39
CA SER A 206 7.40 -26.60 9.25
C SER A 206 8.07 -25.78 8.13
N HIS A 207 9.14 -25.07 8.43
CA HIS A 207 9.96 -24.32 7.48
C HIS A 207 10.89 -25.21 6.63
N LEU A 208 11.08 -26.48 6.97
CA LEU A 208 11.93 -27.43 6.26
C LEU A 208 11.16 -28.45 5.43
N PHE A 209 9.84 -28.39 5.37
CA PHE A 209 9.00 -29.41 4.72
C PHE A 209 9.33 -29.64 3.25
N ALA A 210 9.67 -28.61 2.51
CA ALA A 210 10.13 -28.75 1.14
C ALA A 210 11.44 -29.56 1.06
N ALA A 211 12.40 -29.30 1.93
CA ALA A 211 13.66 -30.03 1.99
C ALA A 211 13.47 -31.49 2.45
N VAL A 212 12.65 -31.72 3.47
CA VAL A 212 12.30 -33.04 3.98
C VAL A 212 11.64 -33.89 2.89
N GLY A 213 10.59 -33.38 2.25
CA GLY A 213 9.89 -34.07 1.19
C GLY A 213 10.78 -34.28 -0.06
N SER A 214 11.69 -33.36 -0.31
CA SER A 214 12.69 -33.56 -1.37
C SER A 214 13.62 -34.73 -1.04
N ALA A 215 14.11 -34.82 0.19
CA ALA A 215 14.92 -35.95 0.62
C ALA A 215 14.17 -37.28 0.59
N MET A 216 12.87 -37.30 0.81
CA MET A 216 12.00 -38.47 0.69
C MET A 216 11.80 -38.94 -0.76
N ASN A 217 11.98 -38.05 -1.73
CA ASN A 217 11.90 -38.35 -3.17
C ASN A 217 13.27 -38.62 -3.79
N TYR A 218 14.18 -39.21 -3.04
CA TYR A 218 15.52 -39.56 -3.56
C TYR A 218 15.48 -40.64 -4.63
N ASP A 219 16.48 -40.63 -5.51
CA ASP A 219 16.69 -41.67 -6.52
C ASP A 219 17.80 -42.62 -6.01
N GLU A 220 17.44 -43.88 -5.79
CA GLU A 220 18.36 -44.94 -5.32
C GLU A 220 19.54 -45.16 -6.26
N ASN A 221 19.44 -44.77 -7.53
CA ASN A 221 20.50 -44.93 -8.51
C ASN A 221 21.52 -43.79 -8.49
N VAL A 222 21.25 -42.69 -7.76
CA VAL A 222 22.10 -41.49 -7.72
C VAL A 222 22.72 -41.36 -6.33
N CYS A 223 23.75 -42.14 -6.07
CA CYS A 223 24.56 -42.03 -4.85
C CYS A 223 25.86 -41.27 -5.18
N VAL A 224 26.17 -40.22 -4.43
CA VAL A 224 27.32 -39.34 -4.68
C VAL A 224 28.11 -39.12 -3.39
N ASN A 225 29.43 -39.15 -3.47
CA ASN A 225 30.27 -38.74 -2.34
C ASN A 225 30.17 -37.22 -2.10
N VAL A 226 29.97 -36.81 -0.86
CA VAL A 226 29.82 -35.38 -0.51
C VAL A 226 31.03 -34.52 -0.92
N ALA A 227 32.23 -35.10 -0.93
CA ALA A 227 33.45 -34.40 -1.36
C ALA A 227 33.42 -34.09 -2.86
N ASP A 228 32.80 -34.93 -3.69
CA ASP A 228 32.63 -34.65 -5.12
C ASP A 228 31.64 -33.51 -5.36
N ILE A 229 30.56 -33.41 -4.57
CA ILE A 229 29.64 -32.28 -4.62
C ILE A 229 30.32 -30.97 -4.23
N ILE A 230 31.09 -30.97 -3.14
CA ILE A 230 31.87 -29.79 -2.70
C ILE A 230 32.86 -29.36 -3.79
N LYS A 231 33.53 -30.32 -4.44
CA LYS A 231 34.44 -30.04 -5.55
C LYS A 231 33.70 -29.43 -6.75
N ARG A 232 32.54 -29.95 -7.13
CA ARG A 232 31.73 -29.37 -8.21
C ARG A 232 31.23 -27.97 -7.86
N LEU A 233 30.88 -27.73 -6.61
CA LEU A 233 30.49 -26.40 -6.11
C LEU A 233 31.61 -25.35 -6.18
N SER A 234 32.87 -25.77 -6.13
CA SER A 234 34.03 -24.89 -6.28
C SER A 234 34.25 -24.40 -7.72
N GLY A 235 33.60 -25.03 -8.71
CA GLY A 235 33.66 -24.68 -10.12
C GLY A 235 32.85 -23.43 -10.47
N LYS A 236 33.30 -22.64 -11.47
CA LYS A 236 32.49 -21.53 -11.98
C LYS A 236 31.38 -22.07 -12.88
N ILE A 237 30.15 -21.69 -12.63
CA ILE A 237 28.99 -21.96 -13.49
C ILE A 237 29.14 -21.09 -14.75
N LYS A 238 29.22 -21.69 -15.94
CA LYS A 238 29.19 -20.96 -17.20
C LYS A 238 27.72 -20.64 -17.54
N LEU A 239 27.41 -19.36 -17.63
CA LEU A 239 26.08 -18.88 -17.97
C LEU A 239 26.15 -18.07 -19.28
N GLU A 240 25.15 -18.22 -20.13
CA GLU A 240 24.95 -17.36 -21.29
C GLU A 240 24.20 -16.09 -20.86
N PHE A 241 24.67 -14.91 -21.31
CA PHE A 241 24.09 -13.64 -20.93
C PHE A 241 22.88 -13.30 -21.79
N GLU A 242 21.70 -13.14 -21.18
CA GLU A 242 20.47 -12.68 -21.83
C GLU A 242 20.15 -11.20 -21.55
N VAL A 243 20.90 -10.54 -20.64
CA VAL A 243 20.61 -9.17 -20.21
C VAL A 243 21.45 -8.16 -21.00
N GLU A 244 20.79 -7.14 -21.54
CA GLU A 244 21.47 -6.04 -22.25
C GLU A 244 22.38 -5.24 -21.33
N ARG A 245 23.47 -4.70 -21.91
CA ARG A 245 24.46 -3.88 -21.22
C ARG A 245 24.37 -2.44 -21.65
N MET A 246 24.67 -1.53 -20.74
CA MET A 246 24.68 -0.09 -20.96
C MET A 246 26.11 0.46 -20.88
N GLU A 247 26.24 1.75 -21.27
CA GLU A 247 27.51 2.44 -21.15
C GLU A 247 27.90 2.70 -19.69
N PRO A 248 29.21 2.65 -19.36
CA PRO A 248 29.72 3.05 -18.05
C PRO A 248 29.28 4.47 -17.67
N LEU A 249 29.09 4.71 -16.37
CA LEU A 249 28.76 6.03 -15.85
C LEU A 249 29.91 7.02 -16.08
N PHE A 250 31.11 6.58 -15.76
CA PHE A 250 32.36 7.35 -16.01
C PHE A 250 33.36 6.49 -16.75
N ALA A 251 33.98 7.05 -17.79
CA ALA A 251 34.97 6.35 -18.59
C ALA A 251 36.30 6.17 -17.84
N ASN A 252 36.66 7.07 -16.92
CA ASN A 252 37.87 7.08 -16.13
C ASN A 252 37.75 8.07 -14.96
N GLN A 253 38.78 8.09 -14.12
CA GLN A 253 38.88 8.95 -12.94
C GLN A 253 38.83 10.43 -13.29
N LEU A 254 39.45 10.88 -14.39
CA LEU A 254 39.45 12.28 -14.81
C LEU A 254 38.05 12.78 -15.08
N ALA A 255 37.21 11.97 -15.75
CA ALA A 255 35.80 12.32 -16.00
C ALA A 255 34.99 12.44 -14.70
N TYR A 256 35.28 11.63 -13.70
CA TYR A 256 34.68 11.73 -12.39
C TYR A 256 35.14 12.97 -11.61
N ASP A 257 36.43 13.30 -11.69
CA ASP A 257 36.98 14.49 -11.03
C ASP A 257 36.39 15.79 -11.60
N ASP A 258 36.22 15.87 -12.92
CA ASP A 258 35.58 17.02 -13.59
C ASP A 258 34.11 17.14 -13.18
N PHE A 259 33.39 16.03 -13.13
CA PHE A 259 32.02 15.97 -12.64
C PHE A 259 31.91 16.46 -11.19
N THR A 260 32.75 15.97 -10.31
CA THR A 260 32.77 16.34 -8.90
C THR A 260 33.12 17.81 -8.72
N LYS A 261 34.10 18.34 -9.46
CA LYS A 261 34.47 19.74 -9.42
C LYS A 261 33.32 20.66 -9.83
N ARG A 262 32.57 20.30 -10.86
CA ARG A 262 31.42 21.07 -11.33
C ARG A 262 30.32 21.15 -10.27
N HIS A 263 29.95 20.02 -9.65
CA HIS A 263 28.91 20.00 -8.63
C HIS A 263 29.33 20.66 -7.32
N ASN A 264 30.59 20.55 -6.91
CA ASN A 264 31.12 21.21 -5.71
C ASN A 264 31.18 22.74 -5.82
N ALA A 265 30.91 23.33 -6.98
CA ALA A 265 30.81 24.78 -7.13
C ALA A 265 29.51 25.36 -6.51
N HIS A 266 28.48 24.52 -6.35
CA HIS A 266 27.16 24.94 -5.84
C HIS A 266 27.04 24.62 -4.33
N HIS A 267 27.62 25.50 -3.51
CA HIS A 267 27.59 25.35 -2.04
C HIS A 267 26.96 26.57 -1.35
N VAL A 268 26.28 26.33 -0.24
CA VAL A 268 25.76 27.38 0.62
C VAL A 268 26.89 27.93 1.51
N LYS A 269 26.92 29.23 1.72
CA LYS A 269 27.87 29.81 2.71
C LYS A 269 27.46 29.38 4.11
N THR A 270 28.45 29.08 4.93
CA THR A 270 28.24 28.66 6.33
C THR A 270 28.85 29.69 7.29
N ALA A 271 28.23 29.82 8.46
CA ALA A 271 28.76 30.60 9.55
C ALA A 271 28.68 29.77 10.86
N ASP A 272 29.51 30.13 11.83
CA ASP A 272 29.57 29.40 13.11
C ASP A 272 28.42 29.80 14.04
N ILE A 273 27.52 28.88 14.30
CA ILE A 273 26.37 29.04 15.18
C ILE A 273 26.77 29.48 16.61
N SER A 274 27.95 29.05 17.09
CA SER A 274 28.40 29.32 18.46
C SER A 274 28.92 30.75 18.67
N THR A 275 29.27 31.42 17.59
CA THR A 275 29.84 32.77 17.61
C THR A 275 28.94 33.84 16.97
N TYR A 276 27.89 33.40 16.30
CA TYR A 276 26.98 34.28 15.58
C TYR A 276 26.23 35.23 16.54
N GLU A 277 26.04 36.48 16.13
CA GLU A 277 25.30 37.52 16.86
C GLU A 277 24.22 38.07 15.92
N GLY A 278 22.96 38.02 16.30
CA GLY A 278 21.83 38.53 15.51
C GLY A 278 20.64 37.62 15.41
N ASN A 279 19.76 37.90 14.44
CA ASN A 279 18.53 37.15 14.23
C ASN A 279 18.80 35.88 13.41
N CYS A 280 18.14 34.80 13.81
CA CYS A 280 18.20 33.51 13.14
C CYS A 280 16.78 33.06 12.73
N TYR A 281 16.70 32.29 11.64
CA TYR A 281 15.46 31.79 11.07
C TYR A 281 15.55 30.27 10.98
N LEU A 282 14.57 29.61 11.58
CA LEU A 282 14.54 28.14 11.68
C LEU A 282 13.57 27.57 10.66
N GLY A 283 14.04 26.63 9.86
CA GLY A 283 13.22 25.79 9.00
C GLY A 283 13.26 24.33 9.43
N ILE A 284 12.11 23.66 9.45
CA ILE A 284 11.96 22.26 9.81
C ILE A 284 11.20 21.57 8.70
N ASP A 285 11.79 20.53 8.12
CA ASP A 285 11.13 19.63 7.18
C ASP A 285 10.89 18.29 7.88
N ALA A 286 9.66 18.08 8.30
CA ALA A 286 9.22 16.84 8.92
C ALA A 286 8.66 15.90 7.84
N GLY A 287 9.55 15.20 7.14
CA GLY A 287 9.17 14.23 6.15
C GLY A 287 8.63 12.92 6.75
N SER A 288 8.22 12.02 5.88
CA SER A 288 7.63 10.73 6.26
C SER A 288 8.62 9.79 6.98
N THR A 289 9.86 9.75 6.54
CA THR A 289 10.91 8.84 7.06
C THR A 289 12.05 9.57 7.75
N THR A 290 12.26 10.83 7.42
CA THR A 290 13.38 11.65 7.92
C THR A 290 12.90 13.02 8.34
N THR A 291 13.51 13.56 9.37
CA THR A 291 13.37 14.97 9.77
C THR A 291 14.66 15.72 9.48
N LYS A 292 14.52 16.91 8.93
CA LYS A 292 15.63 17.82 8.66
C LYS A 292 15.34 19.17 9.33
N ALA A 293 16.39 19.85 9.73
CA ALA A 293 16.30 21.22 10.20
C ALA A 293 17.44 22.03 9.63
N ALA A 294 17.18 23.30 9.35
CA ALA A 294 18.16 24.29 8.93
C ALA A 294 17.96 25.57 9.72
N LEU A 295 19.06 26.16 10.20
CA LEU A 295 19.06 27.47 10.81
C LEU A 295 19.88 28.40 9.92
N VAL A 296 19.32 29.52 9.50
CA VAL A 296 19.99 30.50 8.66
C VAL A 296 20.06 31.87 9.36
N ASP A 297 21.04 32.68 8.96
CA ASP A 297 21.16 34.06 9.36
C ASP A 297 20.37 35.03 8.47
N GLU A 298 20.54 36.33 8.67
CA GLU A 298 19.85 37.38 7.91
C GLU A 298 20.24 37.42 6.42
N ASP A 299 21.43 36.93 6.07
CA ASP A 299 21.91 36.86 4.68
C ASP A 299 21.57 35.53 4.01
N GLY A 300 21.03 34.55 4.75
CA GLY A 300 20.74 33.20 4.27
C GLY A 300 21.92 32.25 4.36
N ASN A 301 23.01 32.61 5.09
CA ASN A 301 24.10 31.68 5.36
C ASN A 301 23.63 30.60 6.35
N LEU A 302 24.07 29.37 6.12
CA LEU A 302 23.68 28.24 6.96
C LEU A 302 24.50 28.23 8.24
N LEU A 303 23.81 28.38 9.38
CA LEU A 303 24.41 28.32 10.73
C LEU A 303 24.40 26.88 11.27
N TYR A 304 23.36 26.10 10.94
CA TYR A 304 23.20 24.75 11.44
C TYR A 304 22.38 23.92 10.47
N SER A 305 22.72 22.65 10.35
CA SER A 305 21.95 21.66 9.62
C SER A 305 21.78 20.37 10.43
N PHE A 306 20.63 19.74 10.27
CA PHE A 306 20.29 18.46 10.88
C PHE A 306 19.59 17.57 9.86
N TYR A 307 19.99 16.30 9.84
CA TYR A 307 19.35 15.27 9.04
C TYR A 307 19.34 13.96 9.83
N SER A 308 18.16 13.42 10.12
CA SER A 308 18.05 12.16 10.86
C SER A 308 16.80 11.38 10.45
N SER A 309 16.88 10.06 10.59
CA SER A 309 15.71 9.20 10.52
C SER A 309 14.73 9.52 11.67
N ASN A 310 13.42 9.45 11.37
CA ASN A 310 12.35 9.70 12.34
C ASN A 310 12.22 8.60 13.40
N ASN A 311 12.77 7.41 13.17
CA ASN A 311 12.60 6.26 14.05
C ASN A 311 11.13 6.01 14.47
N GLY A 312 10.19 6.34 13.59
CA GLY A 312 8.75 6.23 13.82
C GLY A 312 8.11 7.43 14.56
N SER A 313 8.89 8.45 14.94
CA SER A 313 8.36 9.68 15.57
C SER A 313 9.03 10.94 15.00
N PRO A 314 8.39 11.60 14.02
CA PRO A 314 8.88 12.89 13.51
C PRO A 314 8.95 13.95 14.61
N LEU A 315 8.00 13.92 15.56
CA LEU A 315 7.97 14.92 16.65
C LEU A 315 9.15 14.79 17.60
N ASP A 316 9.48 13.59 18.06
CA ASP A 316 10.64 13.37 18.95
C ASP A 316 11.95 13.73 18.25
N THR A 317 12.06 13.39 16.97
CA THR A 317 13.25 13.74 16.17
C THR A 317 13.38 15.26 16.00
N THR A 318 12.27 15.96 15.78
CA THR A 318 12.25 17.42 15.71
C THR A 318 12.63 18.04 17.05
N ILE A 319 12.06 17.57 18.16
CA ILE A 319 12.41 18.03 19.51
C ILE A 319 13.91 17.88 19.77
N LYS A 320 14.48 16.74 19.36
CA LYS A 320 15.92 16.48 19.47
C LYS A 320 16.74 17.50 18.66
N ALA A 321 16.36 17.75 17.41
CA ALA A 321 17.04 18.72 16.55
C ALA A 321 17.01 20.13 17.15
N VAL A 322 15.85 20.58 17.65
CA VAL A 322 15.70 21.90 18.25
C VAL A 322 16.52 22.03 19.54
N LYS A 323 16.53 21.00 20.38
CA LYS A 323 17.39 20.97 21.57
C LYS A 323 18.87 21.07 21.25
N ASP A 324 19.31 20.37 20.21
CA ASP A 324 20.71 20.42 19.75
C ASP A 324 21.07 21.82 19.22
N ILE A 325 20.15 22.46 18.46
CA ILE A 325 20.31 23.85 18.03
C ILE A 325 20.55 24.75 19.23
N TYR A 326 19.65 24.75 20.24
CA TYR A 326 19.76 25.60 21.41
C TYR A 326 21.00 25.33 22.26
N THR A 327 21.52 24.10 22.23
CA THR A 327 22.76 23.77 22.95
C THR A 327 23.98 24.42 22.31
N LYS A 328 23.93 24.64 20.99
CA LYS A 328 25.05 25.15 20.18
C LYS A 328 24.91 26.66 19.91
N LEU A 329 23.70 27.20 20.01
CA LEU A 329 23.38 28.58 19.66
C LEU A 329 24.09 29.58 20.59
N SER A 330 24.75 30.58 20.01
CA SER A 330 25.33 31.69 20.74
C SER A 330 24.30 32.37 21.63
N PRO A 331 24.63 32.79 22.87
CA PRO A 331 23.75 33.55 23.74
C PRO A 331 23.31 34.90 23.17
N LYS A 332 24.00 35.42 22.17
CA LYS A 332 23.69 36.68 21.49
C LYS A 332 22.86 36.50 20.22
N ALA A 333 22.61 35.28 19.83
CA ALA A 333 21.74 34.94 18.69
C ALA A 333 20.32 34.64 19.18
N LYS A 334 19.32 35.01 18.37
CA LYS A 334 17.90 34.82 18.70
C LYS A 334 17.18 34.18 17.49
N ILE A 335 16.47 33.07 17.69
CA ILE A 335 15.52 32.56 16.72
C ILE A 335 14.29 33.46 16.77
N VAL A 336 14.08 34.27 15.72
CA VAL A 336 12.99 35.25 15.65
C VAL A 336 11.79 34.77 14.87
N GLN A 337 11.96 33.80 13.98
CA GLN A 337 10.90 33.19 13.18
C GLN A 337 11.22 31.72 12.89
N ALA A 338 10.19 30.88 12.87
CA ALA A 338 10.31 29.46 12.60
C ALA A 338 9.19 28.95 11.69
N CYS A 339 9.54 28.17 10.70
CA CYS A 339 8.63 27.59 9.71
C CYS A 339 8.79 26.07 9.63
N SER A 340 7.67 25.34 9.55
CA SER A 340 7.66 23.91 9.28
C SER A 340 7.12 23.60 7.90
N THR A 341 7.59 22.49 7.32
CA THR A 341 7.13 21.95 6.06
C THR A 341 7.16 20.41 6.06
N GLY A 342 6.72 19.77 4.98
CA GLY A 342 6.66 18.31 4.86
C GLY A 342 5.38 17.71 5.42
N TYR A 343 5.26 16.36 5.35
CA TYR A 343 4.05 15.65 5.79
C TYR A 343 3.66 15.86 7.27
N GLY A 344 4.63 16.08 8.12
CA GLY A 344 4.45 16.36 9.55
C GLY A 344 4.27 17.83 9.90
N GLU A 345 4.21 18.72 8.91
CA GLU A 345 4.17 20.19 9.08
C GLU A 345 3.18 20.61 10.17
N ALA A 346 1.91 20.29 10.04
CA ALA A 346 0.86 20.74 10.94
C ALA A 346 1.02 20.21 12.37
N LEU A 347 1.50 18.95 12.53
CA LEU A 347 1.80 18.37 13.83
C LEU A 347 2.93 19.13 14.52
N ILE A 348 4.04 19.37 13.82
CA ILE A 348 5.21 20.05 14.35
C ILE A 348 4.88 21.51 14.69
N LYS A 349 4.19 22.22 13.79
CA LYS A 349 3.70 23.57 14.04
C LYS A 349 2.86 23.63 15.31
N SER A 350 1.89 22.72 15.43
CA SER A 350 1.01 22.69 16.63
C SER A 350 1.76 22.32 17.91
N ALA A 351 2.68 21.35 17.85
CA ALA A 351 3.42 20.86 19.02
C ALA A 351 4.37 21.91 19.58
N LEU A 352 5.16 22.54 18.70
CA LEU A 352 6.20 23.50 19.08
C LEU A 352 5.74 24.96 19.00
N MET A 353 4.50 25.21 18.54
CA MET A 353 3.92 26.54 18.30
C MET A 353 4.76 27.39 17.34
N LEU A 354 5.19 26.76 16.22
CA LEU A 354 5.95 27.48 15.21
C LEU A 354 5.10 28.57 14.55
N ASP A 355 5.75 29.62 14.09
CA ASP A 355 5.11 30.82 13.55
C ASP A 355 4.40 30.49 12.24
N GLU A 356 5.08 29.78 11.35
CA GLU A 356 4.63 29.47 10.02
C GLU A 356 4.56 27.97 9.75
N GLY A 357 3.72 27.59 8.80
CA GLY A 357 3.73 26.30 8.15
C GLY A 357 3.55 26.52 6.66
N GLU A 358 4.36 25.87 5.84
CA GLU A 358 4.35 26.06 4.41
C GLU A 358 4.29 24.73 3.64
N VAL A 359 3.69 24.78 2.47
CA VAL A 359 3.61 23.63 1.57
C VAL A 359 5.02 23.25 1.11
N GLU A 360 5.30 21.96 1.14
CA GLU A 360 6.64 21.41 0.85
C GLU A 360 7.19 21.86 -0.52
N THR A 361 6.35 21.88 -1.56
CA THR A 361 6.75 22.30 -2.90
C THR A 361 7.18 23.77 -2.98
N VAL A 362 6.58 24.62 -2.18
CA VAL A 362 6.97 26.04 -2.05
C VAL A 362 8.31 26.15 -1.36
N SER A 363 8.53 25.42 -0.28
CA SER A 363 9.82 25.38 0.42
C SER A 363 10.95 24.89 -0.49
N HIS A 364 10.71 23.85 -1.26
CA HIS A 364 11.67 23.36 -2.25
C HIS A 364 11.97 24.39 -3.35
N PHE A 365 10.97 25.14 -3.79
CA PHE A 365 11.18 26.21 -4.77
C PHE A 365 12.06 27.34 -4.19
N TYR A 366 11.77 27.82 -2.98
CA TYR A 366 12.59 28.87 -2.34
C TYR A 366 14.05 28.45 -2.21
N ALA A 367 14.29 27.21 -1.83
CA ALA A 367 15.65 26.68 -1.75
C ALA A 367 16.34 26.59 -3.12
N ALA A 368 15.64 26.12 -4.14
CA ALA A 368 16.18 26.02 -5.49
C ALA A 368 16.49 27.39 -6.10
N ALA A 369 15.57 28.35 -5.96
CA ALA A 369 15.73 29.71 -6.45
C ALA A 369 16.89 30.48 -5.77
N PHE A 370 17.29 30.07 -4.58
CA PHE A 370 18.48 30.60 -3.90
C PHE A 370 19.77 30.22 -4.64
N PHE A 371 19.86 29.02 -5.22
CA PHE A 371 21.02 28.55 -5.99
C PHE A 371 20.92 28.92 -7.46
N ASP A 372 19.72 28.93 -8.03
CA ASP A 372 19.47 29.35 -9.41
C ASP A 372 18.15 30.12 -9.49
N PRO A 373 18.20 31.47 -9.53
CA PRO A 373 16.99 32.29 -9.66
C PRO A 373 16.18 32.08 -10.95
N GLU A 374 16.78 31.43 -11.96
CA GLU A 374 16.14 31.14 -13.26
C GLU A 374 15.65 29.67 -13.31
N VAL A 375 15.56 28.97 -12.18
CA VAL A 375 15.17 27.56 -12.14
C VAL A 375 13.85 27.30 -12.88
N ASP A 376 13.89 26.38 -13.86
CA ASP A 376 12.74 25.93 -14.65
C ASP A 376 12.08 24.68 -14.06
N CYS A 377 12.93 23.80 -13.51
CA CYS A 377 12.50 22.49 -13.04
C CYS A 377 13.29 22.05 -11.81
N ILE A 378 12.56 21.53 -10.85
CA ILE A 378 13.14 20.92 -9.65
C ILE A 378 12.79 19.43 -9.67
N ILE A 379 13.81 18.58 -9.59
CA ILE A 379 13.65 17.14 -9.42
C ILE A 379 14.08 16.79 -8.01
N ASP A 380 13.12 16.51 -7.15
CA ASP A 380 13.37 16.06 -5.79
C ASP A 380 13.17 14.55 -5.71
N ILE A 381 14.22 13.81 -5.32
CA ILE A 381 14.15 12.37 -5.08
C ILE A 381 14.53 12.09 -3.64
N GLY A 382 13.51 11.89 -2.83
CA GLY A 382 13.61 11.49 -1.43
C GLY A 382 13.87 9.99 -1.25
N GLY A 383 13.75 9.55 -0.01
CA GLY A 383 13.85 8.13 0.32
C GLY A 383 12.64 7.31 -0.13
N GLN A 384 11.44 7.87 -0.06
CA GLN A 384 10.18 7.17 -0.32
C GLN A 384 9.32 7.81 -1.41
N ASP A 385 9.50 9.07 -1.68
CA ASP A 385 8.74 9.86 -2.64
C ASP A 385 9.66 10.55 -3.63
N MET A 386 9.07 11.02 -4.71
CA MET A 386 9.74 11.85 -5.67
C MET A 386 8.77 12.92 -6.17
N LYS A 387 9.32 14.10 -6.45
CA LYS A 387 8.59 15.25 -6.97
C LYS A 387 9.30 15.82 -8.17
N CYS A 388 8.53 16.20 -9.17
CA CYS A 388 8.97 17.08 -10.24
C CYS A 388 8.14 18.35 -10.17
N ILE A 389 8.78 19.47 -9.90
CA ILE A 389 8.15 20.78 -9.74
C ILE A 389 8.59 21.64 -10.92
N LYS A 390 7.65 21.99 -11.79
CA LYS A 390 7.92 22.91 -12.89
C LYS A 390 7.65 24.34 -12.47
N ILE A 391 8.56 25.21 -12.79
CA ILE A 391 8.53 26.63 -12.44
C ILE A 391 8.32 27.45 -13.69
N LYS A 392 7.43 28.44 -13.62
CA LYS A 392 7.18 29.38 -14.68
C LYS A 392 6.90 30.77 -14.08
N ASN A 393 7.56 31.78 -14.59
CA ASN A 393 7.45 33.15 -14.07
C ASN A 393 7.67 33.21 -12.54
N GLN A 394 8.68 32.54 -12.03
CA GLN A 394 9.03 32.48 -10.60
C GLN A 394 7.89 31.98 -9.70
N THR A 395 7.04 31.13 -10.23
CA THR A 395 5.94 30.49 -9.51
C THR A 395 5.85 29.01 -9.85
N VAL A 396 5.38 28.20 -8.92
CA VAL A 396 5.12 26.77 -9.16
C VAL A 396 3.95 26.66 -10.16
N ASP A 397 4.25 26.17 -11.36
CA ASP A 397 3.28 25.98 -12.46
C ASP A 397 2.59 24.63 -12.35
N SER A 398 3.35 23.57 -12.17
CA SER A 398 2.81 22.22 -12.01
C SER A 398 3.70 21.34 -11.15
N VAL A 399 3.08 20.37 -10.51
CA VAL A 399 3.75 19.39 -9.65
C VAL A 399 3.32 17.99 -10.03
N GLN A 400 4.28 17.13 -10.29
CA GLN A 400 4.07 15.71 -10.50
C GLN A 400 4.68 14.95 -9.32
N LEU A 401 3.87 14.17 -8.65
CA LEU A 401 4.23 13.45 -7.44
C LEU A 401 4.21 11.95 -7.67
N ASN A 402 5.13 11.25 -7.05
CA ASN A 402 5.06 9.81 -6.88
C ASN A 402 5.24 9.46 -5.39
N GLU A 403 4.15 9.35 -4.71
CA GLU A 403 4.08 8.92 -3.31
C GLU A 403 3.79 7.41 -3.19
N ALA A 404 3.27 6.82 -4.27
CA ALA A 404 2.78 5.44 -4.26
C ALA A 404 3.86 4.39 -4.58
N CYS A 405 4.94 4.76 -5.28
CA CYS A 405 5.92 3.78 -5.75
C CYS A 405 7.36 4.21 -5.48
N SER A 406 8.06 3.45 -4.65
CA SER A 406 9.47 3.70 -4.34
C SER A 406 10.46 3.35 -5.46
N SER A 407 10.01 2.86 -6.62
CA SER A 407 10.90 2.42 -7.71
C SER A 407 11.72 3.54 -8.35
N GLY A 408 11.34 4.79 -8.13
CA GLY A 408 12.10 5.99 -8.51
C GLY A 408 12.73 6.72 -7.33
N CYS A 409 12.85 6.11 -6.16
CA CYS A 409 13.26 6.74 -4.91
C CYS A 409 14.46 6.04 -4.26
N GLY A 410 15.06 6.67 -3.26
CA GLY A 410 16.28 6.18 -2.59
C GLY A 410 16.12 4.82 -1.91
N SER A 411 14.95 4.53 -1.32
CA SER A 411 14.68 3.24 -0.67
C SER A 411 14.72 2.05 -1.63
N PHE A 412 14.56 2.28 -2.92
CA PHE A 412 14.76 1.27 -3.95
C PHE A 412 16.23 0.79 -3.97
N ILE A 413 17.17 1.74 -4.04
CA ILE A 413 18.60 1.44 -4.01
C ILE A 413 19.00 0.83 -2.67
N GLU A 414 18.50 1.38 -1.56
CA GLU A 414 18.78 0.87 -0.22
C GLU A 414 18.35 -0.60 -0.05
N THR A 415 17.18 -0.96 -0.57
CA THR A 415 16.66 -2.34 -0.51
C THR A 415 17.61 -3.30 -1.22
N PHE A 416 18.08 -2.94 -2.42
CA PHE A 416 19.01 -3.79 -3.16
C PHE A 416 20.42 -3.81 -2.57
N ALA A 417 20.93 -2.69 -2.07
CA ALA A 417 22.21 -2.66 -1.36
C ALA A 417 22.21 -3.64 -0.17
N LYS A 418 21.17 -3.58 0.68
CA LYS A 418 20.99 -4.50 1.80
C LYS A 418 20.88 -5.97 1.35
N SER A 419 20.12 -6.24 0.29
CA SER A 419 19.95 -7.61 -0.22
C SER A 419 21.26 -8.20 -0.77
N LEU A 420 22.19 -7.35 -1.18
CA LEU A 420 23.51 -7.71 -1.67
C LEU A 420 24.62 -7.61 -0.59
N ASN A 421 24.25 -7.35 0.67
CA ASN A 421 25.14 -7.17 1.82
C ASN A 421 26.13 -6.01 1.69
N TYR A 422 25.69 -4.89 1.09
CA TYR A 422 26.45 -3.65 0.97
C TYR A 422 25.85 -2.54 1.82
N SER A 423 26.68 -1.64 2.33
CA SER A 423 26.20 -0.33 2.75
C SER A 423 25.71 0.46 1.53
N VAL A 424 24.77 1.39 1.72
CA VAL A 424 24.27 2.24 0.61
C VAL A 424 25.41 3.04 -0.02
N GLN A 425 26.36 3.52 0.79
CA GLN A 425 27.52 4.27 0.35
C GLN A 425 28.50 3.45 -0.48
N ASP A 426 28.82 2.24 -0.02
CA ASP A 426 29.75 1.37 -0.76
C ASP A 426 29.10 0.84 -2.03
N PHE A 427 27.79 0.60 -2.01
CA PHE A 427 27.03 0.22 -3.19
C PHE A 427 27.01 1.33 -4.25
N ALA A 428 26.83 2.59 -3.82
CA ALA A 428 26.90 3.75 -4.69
C ALA A 428 28.30 3.94 -5.32
N LYS A 429 29.36 3.77 -4.51
CA LYS A 429 30.74 3.85 -4.98
C LYS A 429 31.10 2.76 -5.99
N ALA A 430 30.61 1.54 -5.78
CA ALA A 430 30.83 0.43 -6.69
C ALA A 430 30.30 0.72 -8.10
N ALA A 431 29.21 1.48 -8.22
CA ALA A 431 28.58 1.81 -9.49
C ALA A 431 29.41 2.74 -10.38
N LEU A 432 30.29 3.59 -9.81
CA LEU A 432 30.91 4.72 -10.52
C LEU A 432 31.75 4.27 -11.73
N PHE A 433 32.50 3.18 -11.58
CA PHE A 433 33.41 2.65 -12.59
C PHE A 433 33.02 1.25 -13.06
N ALA A 434 31.71 0.89 -12.97
CA ALA A 434 31.20 -0.34 -13.53
C ALA A 434 31.46 -0.38 -15.04
N GLU A 435 32.10 -1.43 -15.51
CA GLU A 435 32.51 -1.55 -16.91
C GLU A 435 31.34 -1.89 -17.84
N HIS A 436 30.39 -2.70 -17.32
CA HIS A 436 29.28 -3.23 -18.09
C HIS A 436 27.95 -3.14 -17.35
N PRO A 437 27.45 -1.90 -17.05
CA PRO A 437 26.18 -1.71 -16.35
C PRO A 437 25.04 -2.46 -17.02
N ILE A 438 24.15 -3.04 -16.23
CA ILE A 438 23.05 -3.87 -16.74
C ILE A 438 21.83 -3.02 -17.02
N ASP A 439 21.17 -3.20 -18.16
CA ASP A 439 19.86 -2.58 -18.38
C ASP A 439 18.74 -3.37 -17.65
N LEU A 440 18.41 -2.87 -16.49
CA LEU A 440 17.31 -3.40 -15.69
C LEU A 440 15.93 -2.88 -16.12
N GLY A 441 15.89 -1.88 -17.01
CA GLY A 441 14.66 -1.26 -17.53
C GLY A 441 13.91 -0.40 -16.51
N THR A 442 12.62 -0.22 -16.77
CA THR A 442 11.71 0.60 -15.93
C THR A 442 10.66 -0.28 -15.29
N ARG A 443 10.92 -0.84 -14.13
CA ARG A 443 9.98 -1.73 -13.41
C ARG A 443 9.90 -1.37 -11.93
N CYS A 444 8.81 -1.78 -11.28
CA CYS A 444 8.70 -1.62 -9.84
C CYS A 444 9.70 -2.55 -9.11
N THR A 445 9.93 -2.30 -7.83
CA THR A 445 10.90 -3.03 -7.00
C THR A 445 10.70 -4.54 -7.03
N VAL A 446 9.46 -5.01 -7.07
CA VAL A 446 9.12 -6.44 -7.09
C VAL A 446 9.60 -7.12 -8.38
N PHE A 447 9.26 -6.53 -9.53
CA PHE A 447 9.72 -7.06 -10.82
C PHE A 447 11.22 -6.89 -11.05
N MET A 448 11.79 -5.84 -10.46
CA MET A 448 13.23 -5.57 -10.54
C MET A 448 14.03 -6.64 -9.80
N ASN A 449 13.51 -7.15 -8.67
CA ASN A 449 14.16 -8.20 -7.91
C ASN A 449 14.41 -9.45 -8.76
N SER A 450 13.44 -9.86 -9.56
CA SER A 450 13.60 -10.98 -10.48
C SER A 450 14.71 -10.74 -11.51
N LYS A 451 14.80 -9.52 -12.07
CA LYS A 451 15.86 -9.16 -13.02
C LYS A 451 17.24 -9.09 -12.37
N VAL A 452 17.34 -8.51 -11.17
CA VAL A 452 18.60 -8.49 -10.41
C VAL A 452 19.05 -9.91 -10.10
N LYS A 453 18.16 -10.79 -9.68
CA LYS A 453 18.49 -12.20 -9.44
C LYS A 453 18.89 -12.93 -10.71
N GLN A 454 18.24 -12.66 -11.84
CA GLN A 454 18.65 -13.19 -13.11
C GLN A 454 20.06 -12.73 -13.47
N ALA A 455 20.35 -11.43 -13.35
CA ALA A 455 21.67 -10.87 -13.60
C ALA A 455 22.75 -11.50 -12.70
N GLN A 456 22.45 -11.74 -11.42
CA GLN A 456 23.36 -12.46 -10.51
C GLN A 456 23.60 -13.91 -10.98
N LYS A 457 22.54 -14.61 -11.42
CA LYS A 457 22.68 -15.96 -11.99
C LYS A 457 23.53 -15.98 -13.26
N GLU A 458 23.48 -14.92 -14.05
CA GLU A 458 24.29 -14.69 -15.24
C GLU A 458 25.71 -14.18 -14.93
N GLY A 459 26.10 -14.11 -13.66
CA GLY A 459 27.45 -13.75 -13.22
C GLY A 459 27.75 -12.25 -13.30
N ALA A 460 26.72 -11.39 -13.25
CA ALA A 460 26.93 -9.96 -13.20
C ALA A 460 27.59 -9.53 -11.89
N GLU A 461 28.54 -8.63 -11.97
CA GLU A 461 29.21 -8.07 -10.81
C GLU A 461 28.28 -7.08 -10.06
N VAL A 462 28.51 -6.94 -8.75
CA VAL A 462 27.72 -6.01 -7.93
C VAL A 462 27.86 -4.58 -8.46
N ALA A 463 29.00 -4.18 -8.99
CA ALA A 463 29.24 -2.89 -9.62
C ALA A 463 28.26 -2.63 -10.78
N ASP A 464 28.12 -3.61 -11.69
CA ASP A 464 27.26 -3.53 -12.86
C ASP A 464 25.77 -3.48 -12.48
N ILE A 465 25.38 -4.24 -11.44
CA ILE A 465 24.03 -4.22 -10.89
C ILE A 465 23.73 -2.85 -10.26
N SER A 466 24.66 -2.32 -9.48
CA SER A 466 24.49 -1.03 -8.81
C SER A 466 24.35 0.12 -9.81
N ALA A 467 25.18 0.16 -10.84
CA ALA A 467 25.08 1.14 -11.92
C ALA A 467 23.75 0.99 -12.69
N GLY A 468 23.35 -0.24 -12.99
CA GLY A 468 22.06 -0.53 -13.62
C GLY A 468 20.86 -0.06 -12.81
N LEU A 469 20.92 -0.21 -11.47
CA LEU A 469 19.89 0.30 -10.57
C LEU A 469 19.85 1.83 -10.53
N ALA A 470 21.00 2.50 -10.54
CA ALA A 470 21.08 3.96 -10.62
C ALA A 470 20.40 4.48 -11.90
N TYR A 471 20.69 3.88 -13.06
CA TYR A 471 19.97 4.18 -14.30
C TYR A 471 18.46 3.90 -14.20
N SER A 472 18.08 2.78 -13.59
CA SER A 472 16.68 2.38 -13.46
C SER A 472 15.87 3.34 -12.59
N VAL A 473 16.44 3.86 -11.49
CA VAL A 473 15.80 4.90 -10.65
C VAL A 473 15.43 6.10 -11.50
N ILE A 474 16.37 6.60 -12.27
CA ILE A 474 16.16 7.79 -13.13
C ILE A 474 15.21 7.48 -14.29
N LYS A 475 15.34 6.33 -14.95
CA LYS A 475 14.39 5.91 -15.99
C LYS A 475 12.97 5.83 -15.44
N ASN A 476 12.78 5.28 -14.22
CA ASN A 476 11.47 5.25 -13.58
C ASN A 476 10.96 6.66 -13.26
N ALA A 477 11.79 7.51 -12.69
CA ALA A 477 11.46 8.90 -12.39
C ALA A 477 10.98 9.64 -13.63
N LEU A 478 11.79 9.65 -14.70
CA LEU A 478 11.53 10.41 -15.90
C LEU A 478 10.36 9.86 -16.74
N TYR A 479 10.37 8.54 -17.01
CA TYR A 479 9.44 7.95 -17.98
C TYR A 479 8.13 7.44 -17.37
N LYS A 480 8.13 7.01 -16.10
CA LYS A 480 6.92 6.51 -15.44
C LYS A 480 6.17 7.55 -14.62
N VAL A 481 6.90 8.41 -13.93
CA VAL A 481 6.30 9.43 -13.06
C VAL A 481 6.11 10.73 -13.82
N ILE A 482 7.18 11.33 -14.30
CA ILE A 482 7.14 12.62 -15.01
C ILE A 482 6.56 12.44 -16.40
N LYS A 483 6.71 11.26 -17.01
CA LYS A 483 6.20 10.90 -18.35
C LYS A 483 6.71 11.86 -19.42
N ILE A 484 7.97 12.24 -19.35
CA ILE A 484 8.59 13.06 -20.40
C ILE A 484 8.70 12.27 -21.70
N ALA A 485 8.39 12.93 -22.80
CA ALA A 485 8.63 12.43 -24.14
C ALA A 485 9.98 12.91 -24.69
N ASP A 486 10.35 14.13 -24.38
CA ASP A 486 11.61 14.78 -24.76
C ASP A 486 12.30 15.34 -23.51
N PRO A 487 13.59 15.06 -23.25
CA PRO A 487 14.35 15.68 -22.15
C PRO A 487 14.30 17.22 -22.14
N ASN A 488 14.19 17.88 -23.29
CA ASN A 488 14.04 19.33 -23.39
C ASN A 488 12.79 19.88 -22.71
N ASP A 489 11.78 19.03 -22.45
CA ASP A 489 10.57 19.41 -21.70
C ASP A 489 10.85 19.73 -20.22
N LEU A 490 12.02 19.38 -19.71
CA LEU A 490 12.45 19.70 -18.33
C LEU A 490 12.93 21.16 -18.18
N GLY A 491 13.25 21.84 -19.29
CA GLY A 491 13.87 23.15 -19.25
C GLY A 491 15.40 23.11 -19.31
N LYS A 492 16.04 24.25 -19.06
CA LYS A 492 17.51 24.38 -19.08
C LYS A 492 18.12 24.54 -17.70
N HIS A 493 17.38 25.12 -16.79
CA HIS A 493 17.78 25.41 -15.41
C HIS A 493 17.18 24.37 -14.46
N ILE A 494 17.89 23.25 -14.31
CA ILE A 494 17.40 22.11 -13.52
C ILE A 494 18.16 22.04 -12.22
N VAL A 495 17.44 22.12 -11.10
CA VAL A 495 17.99 21.88 -9.75
C VAL A 495 17.53 20.51 -9.27
N VAL A 496 18.47 19.66 -8.87
CA VAL A 496 18.20 18.34 -8.31
C VAL A 496 18.36 18.36 -6.79
N GLN A 497 17.41 17.78 -6.09
CA GLN A 497 17.29 17.80 -4.64
C GLN A 497 16.96 16.41 -4.09
N GLY A 498 16.96 16.29 -2.78
CA GLY A 498 16.68 15.05 -2.07
C GLY A 498 17.94 14.22 -1.79
N GLY A 499 17.87 13.42 -0.74
CA GLY A 499 19.02 12.63 -0.27
C GLY A 499 19.56 11.62 -1.28
N THR A 500 18.72 11.18 -2.24
CA THR A 500 19.09 10.21 -3.28
C THR A 500 20.13 10.80 -4.24
N PHE A 501 20.13 12.11 -4.48
CA PHE A 501 21.11 12.76 -5.35
C PHE A 501 22.49 12.95 -4.72
N TYR A 502 22.68 12.61 -3.44
CA TYR A 502 24.03 12.43 -2.91
C TYR A 502 24.76 11.21 -3.48
N ASN A 503 24.02 10.30 -4.12
CA ASN A 503 24.59 9.20 -4.88
C ASN A 503 25.01 9.73 -6.28
N ASP A 504 26.31 9.89 -6.48
CA ASP A 504 26.88 10.38 -7.74
C ASP A 504 26.55 9.50 -8.94
N ALA A 505 26.32 8.19 -8.74
CA ALA A 505 25.90 7.30 -9.81
C ALA A 505 24.46 7.64 -10.28
N VAL A 506 23.57 8.01 -9.36
CA VAL A 506 22.19 8.45 -9.69
C VAL A 506 22.22 9.79 -10.41
N LEU A 507 23.00 10.75 -9.89
CA LEU A 507 23.14 12.07 -10.52
C LEU A 507 23.72 11.96 -11.92
N ARG A 508 24.78 11.16 -12.09
CA ARG A 508 25.37 10.95 -13.41
C ARG A 508 24.43 10.21 -14.35
N SER A 509 23.66 9.25 -13.87
CA SER A 509 22.61 8.60 -14.67
C SER A 509 21.58 9.60 -15.17
N PHE A 510 21.19 10.57 -14.33
CA PHE A 510 20.28 11.65 -14.74
C PHE A 510 20.87 12.46 -15.89
N GLU A 511 22.09 12.93 -15.75
CA GLU A 511 22.77 13.73 -16.79
C GLU A 511 22.96 12.94 -18.09
N LYS A 512 23.32 11.65 -18.01
CA LYS A 512 23.49 10.80 -19.20
C LYS A 512 22.17 10.55 -19.94
N ILE A 513 21.07 10.35 -19.20
CA ILE A 513 19.75 10.09 -19.79
C ILE A 513 19.15 11.36 -20.39
N THR A 514 19.29 12.49 -19.69
CA THR A 514 18.67 13.75 -20.13
C THR A 514 19.55 14.56 -21.08
N GLY A 515 20.85 14.34 -21.04
CA GLY A 515 21.81 15.17 -21.77
C GLY A 515 21.97 16.60 -21.23
N VAL A 516 21.42 16.88 -20.04
CA VAL A 516 21.43 18.20 -19.40
C VAL A 516 22.27 18.15 -18.12
N ASP A 517 23.15 19.13 -17.95
CA ASP A 517 23.84 19.32 -16.68
C ASP A 517 22.89 19.90 -15.64
N ALA A 518 22.77 19.21 -14.49
CA ALA A 518 21.90 19.65 -13.39
C ALA A 518 22.71 20.33 -12.29
N ILE A 519 22.10 21.26 -11.59
CA ILE A 519 22.63 21.86 -10.36
C ILE A 519 22.26 20.97 -9.17
N ARG A 520 23.28 20.43 -8.50
CA ARG A 520 23.10 19.76 -7.22
C ARG A 520 23.73 20.61 -6.12
N PRO A 521 22.94 21.26 -5.26
CA PRO A 521 23.46 21.95 -4.08
C PRO A 521 24.14 20.96 -3.12
N ASP A 522 25.15 21.42 -2.41
CA ASP A 522 25.82 20.64 -1.34
C ASP A 522 24.85 20.23 -0.21
N ILE A 523 23.77 20.99 -0.03
CA ILE A 523 22.70 20.75 0.94
C ILE A 523 21.47 20.04 0.31
N ALA A 524 21.64 19.33 -0.81
CA ALA A 524 20.54 18.71 -1.55
C ALA A 524 19.57 17.90 -0.67
N GLY A 525 20.06 17.28 0.40
CA GLY A 525 19.25 16.46 1.31
C GLY A 525 18.41 17.25 2.32
N ILE A 526 18.65 18.56 2.50
CA ILE A 526 17.94 19.39 3.47
C ILE A 526 17.23 20.59 2.82
N MET A 527 17.05 20.58 1.52
CA MET A 527 16.51 21.73 0.77
C MET A 527 15.11 22.15 1.27
N GLY A 528 14.24 21.22 1.64
CA GLY A 528 12.94 21.54 2.22
C GLY A 528 13.06 22.37 3.50
N ALA A 529 13.95 21.96 4.42
CA ALA A 529 14.20 22.69 5.65
C ALA A 529 14.88 24.04 5.40
N PHE A 530 15.85 24.08 4.47
CA PHE A 530 16.52 25.32 4.11
C PHE A 530 15.55 26.33 3.48
N GLY A 531 14.70 25.89 2.56
CA GLY A 531 13.66 26.72 1.97
C GLY A 531 12.64 27.23 3.00
N ALA A 532 12.23 26.37 3.95
CA ALA A 532 11.37 26.81 5.05
C ALA A 532 12.05 27.89 5.94
N ALA A 533 13.36 27.79 6.18
CA ALA A 533 14.12 28.81 6.88
C ALA A 533 14.19 30.14 6.07
N LEU A 534 14.37 30.06 4.74
CA LEU A 534 14.33 31.24 3.89
C LEU A 534 12.95 31.90 3.89
N ILE A 535 11.87 31.13 3.89
CA ILE A 535 10.49 31.63 3.99
C ILE A 535 10.27 32.31 5.35
N ALA A 536 10.74 31.69 6.44
CA ALA A 536 10.69 32.30 7.77
C ALA A 536 11.41 33.66 7.76
N ARG A 537 12.59 33.74 7.15
CA ARG A 537 13.35 34.99 7.01
C ARG A 537 12.59 36.07 6.24
N GLU A 538 12.00 35.70 5.08
CA GLU A 538 11.30 36.65 4.23
C GLU A 538 10.02 37.20 4.87
N ARG A 539 9.30 36.34 5.63
CA ARG A 539 8.02 36.70 6.26
C ARG A 539 8.17 37.38 7.63
N TYR A 540 9.38 37.48 8.13
CA TYR A 540 9.62 38.14 9.40
C TYR A 540 9.40 39.66 9.26
N ASP A 541 8.55 40.20 10.12
CA ASP A 541 8.18 41.63 10.10
C ASP A 541 9.21 42.56 10.76
N GLY A 542 10.30 42.02 11.28
CA GLY A 542 11.36 42.79 11.96
C GLY A 542 11.06 43.20 13.41
N ILE A 543 9.89 42.87 13.93
CA ILE A 543 9.41 43.39 15.22
C ILE A 543 8.86 42.31 16.14
N SER A 544 8.07 41.37 15.58
CA SER A 544 7.32 40.37 16.37
C SER A 544 8.25 39.34 17.01
N GLU A 545 7.90 38.93 18.24
CA GLU A 545 8.57 37.80 18.86
C GLU A 545 7.98 36.49 18.35
N SER A 546 8.84 35.47 18.10
CA SER A 546 8.40 34.16 17.70
C SER A 546 7.44 33.54 18.72
N SER A 547 6.37 32.92 18.20
CA SER A 547 5.43 32.17 19.04
C SER A 547 5.98 30.79 19.46
N MET A 548 7.11 30.38 18.92
CA MET A 548 7.77 29.12 19.22
C MET A 548 8.02 28.92 20.70
N LEU A 549 7.77 27.70 21.18
CA LEU A 549 8.04 27.36 22.59
C LEU A 549 9.50 27.62 22.96
N SER A 550 9.73 28.28 24.10
CA SER A 550 11.07 28.44 24.65
C SER A 550 11.70 27.08 24.96
N ILE A 551 13.04 27.00 24.99
CA ILE A 551 13.79 25.79 25.31
C ILE A 551 13.36 25.14 26.63
N ASP A 552 13.04 25.94 27.67
CA ASP A 552 12.54 25.44 28.94
C ASP A 552 11.19 24.72 28.80
N LYS A 553 10.29 25.27 27.97
CA LYS A 553 9.00 24.64 27.68
C LYS A 553 9.18 23.39 26.82
N ILE A 554 10.09 23.40 25.86
CA ILE A 554 10.41 22.23 25.03
C ILE A 554 11.03 21.10 25.87
N ASN A 555 11.87 21.42 26.84
CA ASN A 555 12.44 20.45 27.77
C ASN A 555 11.39 19.76 28.65
N ARG A 556 10.30 20.44 28.95
CA ARG A 556 9.17 19.94 29.76
C ARG A 556 8.00 19.46 28.90
N LEU A 557 8.11 19.54 27.57
CA LEU A 557 7.05 19.09 26.68
C LEU A 557 6.91 17.59 26.78
N THR A 558 5.73 17.18 27.20
CA THR A 558 5.28 15.78 27.13
C THR A 558 4.03 15.72 26.29
N TYR A 559 3.83 14.58 25.64
CA TYR A 559 2.63 14.34 24.88
C TYR A 559 2.17 12.88 24.99
N GLU A 560 0.88 12.70 24.78
CA GLU A 560 0.25 11.39 24.75
C GLU A 560 -0.56 11.27 23.46
N THR A 561 -0.34 10.18 22.75
CA THR A 561 -1.07 9.87 21.51
C THR A 561 -2.18 8.88 21.83
N THR A 562 -3.41 9.25 21.51
CA THR A 562 -4.59 8.41 21.68
C THR A 562 -5.25 8.16 20.35
N LEU A 563 -5.50 6.89 20.07
CA LEU A 563 -6.23 6.48 18.88
C LEU A 563 -7.69 6.24 19.23
N THR A 564 -8.60 6.77 18.44
CA THR A 564 -10.03 6.57 18.63
C THR A 564 -10.76 6.53 17.29
N ARG A 565 -12.02 6.13 17.32
CA ARG A 565 -12.88 6.20 16.15
C ARG A 565 -13.88 7.33 16.30
N CYS A 566 -14.00 8.15 15.27
CA CYS A 566 -15.04 9.17 15.19
C CYS A 566 -16.41 8.50 15.17
N LYS A 567 -17.31 8.96 16.04
CA LYS A 567 -18.69 8.48 16.13
C LYS A 567 -19.68 9.42 15.41
N GLY A 568 -19.17 10.39 14.66
CA GLY A 568 -19.99 11.44 14.05
C GLY A 568 -20.77 11.04 12.80
N CYS A 569 -20.37 9.95 12.12
CA CYS A 569 -21.04 9.42 10.94
C CYS A 569 -20.58 7.98 10.63
N THR A 570 -21.15 7.37 9.59
CA THR A 570 -20.84 5.99 9.15
C THR A 570 -19.41 5.78 8.67
N ASN A 571 -18.67 6.83 8.29
CA ASN A 571 -17.25 6.74 7.91
C ASN A 571 -16.38 6.26 9.07
N SER A 572 -16.80 6.51 10.32
CA SER A 572 -16.11 5.99 11.51
C SER A 572 -14.59 6.19 11.43
N CYS A 573 -14.15 7.41 11.03
CA CYS A 573 -12.76 7.75 10.80
C CYS A 573 -11.88 7.37 11.99
N HIS A 574 -10.71 6.83 11.72
CA HIS A 574 -9.68 6.68 12.73
C HIS A 574 -9.09 8.05 13.02
N LEU A 575 -9.14 8.46 14.28
CA LEU A 575 -8.60 9.72 14.75
C LEU A 575 -7.36 9.47 15.59
N THR A 576 -6.31 10.18 15.30
CA THR A 576 -5.12 10.27 16.13
C THR A 576 -5.17 11.59 16.90
N ILE A 577 -5.23 11.52 18.21
CA ILE A 577 -5.31 12.68 19.11
C ILE A 577 -3.98 12.77 19.87
N ASN A 578 -3.22 13.79 19.56
CA ASN A 578 -2.00 14.13 20.28
C ASN A 578 -2.35 15.19 21.34
N LYS A 579 -2.24 14.84 22.61
CA LYS A 579 -2.44 15.75 23.74
C LYS A 579 -1.09 16.19 24.28
N PHE A 580 -0.84 17.48 24.23
CA PHE A 580 0.41 18.07 24.71
C PHE A 580 0.26 18.57 26.16
N SER A 581 1.37 18.62 26.88
CA SER A 581 1.43 19.31 28.17
C SER A 581 0.92 20.75 28.02
N GLY A 582 0.13 21.21 29.01
CA GLY A 582 -0.53 22.54 28.96
C GLY A 582 -1.94 22.51 28.34
N GLY A 583 -2.52 21.31 28.10
CA GLY A 583 -3.91 21.14 27.67
C GLY A 583 -4.19 21.34 26.18
N ARG A 584 -3.16 21.60 25.38
CA ARG A 584 -3.28 21.67 23.90
C ARG A 584 -3.47 20.31 23.32
N GLN A 585 -4.19 20.24 22.20
CA GLN A 585 -4.36 18.99 21.47
C GLN A 585 -4.30 19.23 19.97
N PHE A 586 -3.85 18.22 19.26
CA PHE A 586 -3.85 18.17 17.80
C PHE A 586 -4.51 16.86 17.33
N ILE A 587 -5.47 16.96 16.44
CA ILE A 587 -6.26 15.81 15.97
C ILE A 587 -6.03 15.65 14.46
N THR A 588 -5.68 14.45 14.04
CA THR A 588 -5.55 14.06 12.64
C THR A 588 -6.41 12.85 12.29
N GLY A 589 -6.44 12.48 11.01
CA GLY A 589 -7.27 11.37 10.53
C GLY A 589 -8.75 11.71 10.37
N ASN A 590 -9.15 12.92 10.77
CA ASN A 590 -10.52 13.41 10.57
C ASN A 590 -10.74 13.80 9.10
N ARG A 591 -11.83 13.28 8.52
CA ARG A 591 -12.26 13.67 7.17
C ARG A 591 -13.27 14.82 7.15
N CYS A 592 -13.62 15.31 8.32
CA CYS A 592 -14.50 16.48 8.49
C CYS A 592 -14.35 17.06 9.90
N GLU A 593 -14.88 18.25 10.13
CA GLU A 593 -14.79 18.97 11.41
C GLU A 593 -15.44 18.24 12.60
N ARG A 594 -16.33 17.29 12.37
CA ARG A 594 -16.93 16.46 13.43
C ARG A 594 -15.87 15.66 14.19
N GLY A 595 -14.83 15.20 13.49
CA GLY A 595 -13.70 14.51 14.10
C GLY A 595 -12.88 15.39 15.02
N LEU A 596 -12.93 16.72 14.85
CA LEU A 596 -12.22 17.70 15.68
C LEU A 596 -12.96 18.03 16.97
N GLY A 597 -14.13 17.43 17.23
CA GLY A 597 -14.94 17.75 18.42
C GLY A 597 -15.59 19.15 18.37
N LYS A 598 -15.52 19.84 17.24
CA LYS A 598 -16.24 21.10 17.06
C LYS A 598 -17.73 20.79 17.01
N GLU A 599 -18.49 21.41 17.91
CA GLU A 599 -19.95 21.31 17.89
C GLU A 599 -20.45 21.82 16.54
N ARG A 600 -21.34 21.05 15.93
CA ARG A 600 -22.07 21.51 14.76
C ARG A 600 -22.77 22.84 15.09
N ASN A 601 -22.58 23.81 14.23
CA ASN A 601 -23.65 24.79 14.03
C ASN A 601 -24.94 24.00 13.87
N LYS A 602 -25.94 24.24 14.71
CA LYS A 602 -27.25 23.54 14.71
C LYS A 602 -28.10 23.83 13.46
N GLU A 603 -27.51 24.43 12.44
CA GLU A 603 -28.15 24.61 11.16
C GLU A 603 -28.30 23.24 10.49
N HIS A 604 -29.52 22.74 10.45
CA HIS A 604 -29.88 21.54 9.69
C HIS A 604 -29.76 21.86 8.21
N LEU A 605 -28.58 21.69 7.65
CA LEU A 605 -28.38 21.81 6.22
C LEU A 605 -29.04 20.61 5.52
N PRO A 606 -29.72 20.83 4.38
CA PRO A 606 -30.25 19.75 3.57
C PRO A 606 -29.14 18.74 3.18
N ASN A 607 -29.41 17.44 3.37
CA ASN A 607 -28.54 16.35 2.98
C ASN A 607 -29.28 15.39 2.05
N LEU A 608 -29.09 15.56 0.76
CA LEU A 608 -29.74 14.73 -0.26
C LEU A 608 -29.26 13.28 -0.24
N PHE A 609 -28.02 13.03 0.20
CA PHE A 609 -27.50 11.66 0.32
C PHE A 609 -28.28 10.87 1.40
N ASP A 610 -28.46 11.45 2.58
CA ASP A 610 -29.24 10.82 3.65
C ASP A 610 -30.70 10.63 3.22
N TYR A 611 -31.29 11.64 2.57
CA TYR A 611 -32.64 11.55 2.03
C TYR A 611 -32.77 10.40 1.03
N LYS A 612 -31.86 10.31 0.03
CA LYS A 612 -31.85 9.24 -0.96
C LYS A 612 -31.75 7.88 -0.29
N PHE A 613 -30.82 7.74 0.65
CA PHE A 613 -30.58 6.48 1.35
C PHE A 613 -31.86 5.98 2.06
N HIS A 614 -32.50 6.85 2.83
CA HIS A 614 -33.75 6.53 3.53
C HIS A 614 -34.91 6.28 2.56
N ARG A 615 -35.04 7.08 1.53
CA ARG A 615 -36.10 6.89 0.54
C ARG A 615 -35.98 5.56 -0.20
N LEU A 616 -34.79 5.09 -0.46
CA LEU A 616 -34.53 3.83 -1.18
C LEU A 616 -34.69 2.59 -0.29
N PHE A 617 -34.40 2.68 1.00
CA PHE A 617 -34.27 1.47 1.82
C PHE A 617 -35.18 1.36 3.03
N ASP A 618 -35.83 2.45 3.44
CA ASP A 618 -36.70 2.43 4.62
C ASP A 618 -38.11 1.96 4.26
N TYR A 619 -38.26 0.67 4.03
CA TYR A 619 -39.51 -0.01 3.81
C TYR A 619 -39.76 -1.03 4.93
N GLU A 620 -41.01 -1.18 5.33
CA GLU A 620 -41.41 -2.16 6.36
C GLU A 620 -41.75 -3.50 5.69
N PRO A 621 -41.04 -4.58 5.96
CA PRO A 621 -41.35 -5.89 5.40
C PRO A 621 -42.61 -6.47 6.01
N LEU A 622 -43.32 -7.30 5.23
CA LEU A 622 -44.48 -8.04 5.73
C LEU A 622 -44.18 -8.78 7.04
N SER A 623 -45.12 -8.84 7.94
CA SER A 623 -45.05 -9.71 9.09
C SER A 623 -45.05 -11.19 8.64
N ALA A 624 -44.57 -12.09 9.51
CA ALA A 624 -44.40 -13.50 9.13
C ALA A 624 -45.74 -14.19 8.79
N ASP A 625 -46.81 -13.78 9.42
CA ASP A 625 -48.19 -14.26 9.21
C ASP A 625 -48.80 -13.78 7.87
N LEU A 626 -48.40 -12.63 7.36
CA LEU A 626 -48.84 -12.10 6.08
C LEU A 626 -47.98 -12.57 4.89
N ALA A 627 -46.80 -13.13 5.18
CA ALA A 627 -45.84 -13.60 4.17
C ALA A 627 -46.20 -15.01 3.68
N VAL A 628 -47.34 -15.14 3.00
CA VAL A 628 -47.90 -16.43 2.55
C VAL A 628 -47.00 -17.25 1.62
N ARG A 629 -46.02 -16.60 0.95
CA ARG A 629 -45.03 -17.27 0.08
C ARG A 629 -43.65 -17.36 0.71
N GLY A 630 -43.51 -17.05 2.00
CA GLY A 630 -42.25 -17.14 2.73
C GLY A 630 -41.36 -15.90 2.63
N THR A 631 -40.05 -16.09 2.78
CA THR A 631 -39.09 -15.01 2.88
C THR A 631 -38.16 -15.01 1.70
N VAL A 632 -37.88 -13.83 1.14
CA VAL A 632 -36.84 -13.60 0.13
C VAL A 632 -35.73 -12.69 0.68
N GLY A 633 -34.49 -13.07 0.49
CA GLY A 633 -33.32 -12.25 0.80
C GLY A 633 -32.87 -11.42 -0.40
N ILE A 634 -32.62 -10.14 -0.17
CA ILE A 634 -32.05 -9.23 -1.18
C ILE A 634 -30.74 -8.66 -0.65
N PRO A 635 -29.62 -8.82 -1.38
CA PRO A 635 -28.36 -8.19 -0.98
C PRO A 635 -28.40 -6.69 -1.25
N ARG A 636 -27.97 -5.86 -0.29
CA ARG A 636 -27.87 -4.39 -0.46
C ARG A 636 -26.57 -4.05 -1.19
N VAL A 637 -26.53 -4.28 -2.48
CA VAL A 637 -25.33 -4.13 -3.30
C VAL A 637 -25.63 -3.52 -4.67
N LEU A 638 -24.63 -2.86 -5.24
CA LEU A 638 -24.61 -2.42 -6.63
C LEU A 638 -25.93 -1.74 -7.06
N ASN A 639 -26.62 -2.26 -8.09
CA ASN A 639 -27.84 -1.68 -8.62
C ASN A 639 -29.06 -1.72 -7.67
N MET A 640 -28.96 -2.41 -6.54
CA MET A 640 -29.98 -2.29 -5.51
C MET A 640 -30.07 -0.88 -4.90
N TYR A 641 -29.00 -0.09 -5.01
CA TYR A 641 -29.01 1.33 -4.65
C TYR A 641 -29.81 2.22 -5.62
N GLU A 642 -30.34 1.63 -6.71
CA GLU A 642 -31.27 2.30 -7.64
C GLU A 642 -32.62 1.58 -7.69
N ASN A 643 -32.63 0.24 -7.69
CA ASN A 643 -33.81 -0.57 -8.02
C ASN A 643 -34.47 -1.24 -6.81
N TYR A 644 -33.99 -1.05 -5.58
CA TYR A 644 -34.58 -1.68 -4.40
C TYR A 644 -36.07 -1.33 -4.18
N PRO A 645 -36.56 -0.09 -4.41
CA PRO A 645 -38.00 0.22 -4.33
C PRO A 645 -38.86 -0.69 -5.20
N PHE A 646 -38.39 -1.00 -6.43
CA PHE A 646 -39.06 -1.95 -7.31
C PHE A 646 -39.09 -3.36 -6.70
N TRP A 647 -37.96 -3.90 -6.29
CA TRP A 647 -37.86 -5.27 -5.81
C TRP A 647 -38.61 -5.48 -4.49
N PHE A 648 -38.53 -4.51 -3.59
CA PHE A 648 -39.31 -4.56 -2.36
C PHE A 648 -40.81 -4.62 -2.63
N THR A 649 -41.32 -3.74 -3.47
CA THR A 649 -42.73 -3.66 -3.81
C THR A 649 -43.20 -4.91 -4.54
N PHE A 650 -42.46 -5.36 -5.54
CA PHE A 650 -42.77 -6.57 -6.30
C PHE A 650 -42.91 -7.81 -5.40
N PHE A 651 -41.94 -8.10 -4.55
CA PHE A 651 -41.99 -9.25 -3.67
C PHE A 651 -43.05 -9.11 -2.58
N THR A 652 -43.24 -7.92 -2.03
CA THR A 652 -44.29 -7.65 -1.04
C THR A 652 -45.67 -7.89 -1.63
N LYS A 653 -45.92 -7.41 -2.83
CA LYS A 653 -47.20 -7.62 -3.53
C LYS A 653 -47.47 -9.09 -3.84
N LEU A 654 -46.43 -9.86 -4.11
CA LEU A 654 -46.50 -11.30 -4.27
C LEU A 654 -46.61 -12.07 -2.95
N GLY A 655 -46.68 -11.41 -1.80
CA GLY A 655 -46.83 -12.05 -0.48
C GLY A 655 -45.53 -12.68 0.05
N TYR A 656 -44.37 -12.14 -0.32
CA TYR A 656 -43.08 -12.48 0.31
C TYR A 656 -42.69 -11.46 1.35
N ARG A 657 -42.08 -11.93 2.43
CA ARG A 657 -41.36 -11.07 3.37
C ARG A 657 -39.96 -10.80 2.82
N VAL A 658 -39.64 -9.53 2.57
CA VAL A 658 -38.34 -9.11 2.07
C VAL A 658 -37.37 -8.93 3.24
N VAL A 659 -36.21 -9.57 3.19
CA VAL A 659 -35.09 -9.37 4.12
C VAL A 659 -33.94 -8.76 3.37
N LEU A 660 -33.67 -7.49 3.64
CA LEU A 660 -32.55 -6.77 3.07
C LEU A 660 -31.30 -6.99 3.93
N SER A 661 -30.16 -7.28 3.32
CA SER A 661 -28.89 -7.33 4.06
C SER A 661 -28.52 -5.95 4.65
N PRO A 662 -27.73 -5.87 5.73
CA PRO A 662 -27.46 -4.62 6.43
C PRO A 662 -26.64 -3.65 5.59
N GLN A 663 -26.39 -2.47 6.11
CA GLN A 663 -25.47 -1.51 5.51
C GLN A 663 -24.06 -2.10 5.41
N SER A 664 -23.35 -1.80 4.32
CA SER A 664 -21.99 -2.27 4.09
C SER A 664 -21.03 -1.77 5.16
N THR A 665 -20.26 -2.70 5.70
CA THR A 665 -19.22 -2.44 6.69
C THR A 665 -18.02 -3.33 6.40
N ARG A 666 -16.89 -3.06 7.05
CA ARG A 666 -15.73 -3.95 6.97
C ARG A 666 -16.06 -5.38 7.42
N LYS A 667 -16.91 -5.55 8.44
CA LYS A 667 -17.36 -6.88 8.88
C LYS A 667 -18.13 -7.63 7.80
N ILE A 668 -18.93 -6.92 7.01
CA ILE A 668 -19.61 -7.52 5.85
C ILE A 668 -18.59 -7.96 4.81
N TYR A 669 -17.61 -7.13 4.48
CA TYR A 669 -16.53 -7.52 3.56
C TYR A 669 -15.82 -8.80 4.02
N GLU A 670 -15.42 -8.84 5.30
CA GLU A 670 -14.70 -9.98 5.89
C GLU A 670 -15.50 -11.29 5.85
N LEU A 671 -16.84 -11.23 5.90
CA LEU A 671 -17.70 -12.42 5.78
C LEU A 671 -17.63 -13.11 4.40
N GLY A 672 -17.29 -12.39 3.37
CA GLY A 672 -17.27 -12.89 2.00
C GLY A 672 -15.89 -13.06 1.40
N ILE A 673 -14.83 -12.76 2.15
CA ILE A 673 -13.47 -12.63 1.60
C ILE A 673 -12.97 -13.91 0.90
N GLU A 674 -13.36 -15.08 1.40
CA GLU A 674 -12.92 -16.37 0.85
C GLU A 674 -13.49 -16.67 -0.54
N SER A 675 -14.68 -16.15 -0.83
CA SER A 675 -15.35 -16.41 -2.11
C SER A 675 -15.02 -15.40 -3.20
N ILE A 676 -14.23 -14.36 -2.91
CA ILE A 676 -13.83 -13.35 -3.89
C ILE A 676 -12.84 -13.97 -4.89
N PRO A 677 -13.17 -14.03 -6.19
CA PRO A 677 -12.38 -14.79 -7.17
C PRO A 677 -11.14 -14.06 -7.66
N SER A 678 -11.07 -12.74 -7.48
CA SER A 678 -9.96 -11.93 -7.97
C SER A 678 -9.72 -10.68 -7.12
N GLU A 679 -8.45 -10.34 -6.92
CA GLU A 679 -8.05 -9.09 -6.28
C GLU A 679 -8.39 -7.85 -7.10
N SER A 680 -8.44 -7.97 -8.41
CA SER A 680 -8.71 -6.87 -9.33
C SER A 680 -10.18 -6.45 -9.37
N GLU A 681 -11.09 -7.22 -8.76
CA GLU A 681 -12.49 -6.84 -8.64
C GLU A 681 -12.65 -5.50 -7.90
N CYS A 682 -13.60 -4.68 -8.35
CA CYS A 682 -13.89 -3.42 -7.66
C CYS A 682 -14.44 -3.67 -6.24
N TYR A 683 -14.20 -2.76 -5.32
CA TYR A 683 -14.59 -2.94 -3.92
C TYR A 683 -16.10 -3.15 -3.71
N PRO A 684 -17.00 -2.43 -4.42
CA PRO A 684 -18.44 -2.71 -4.34
C PRO A 684 -18.81 -4.15 -4.76
N ALA A 685 -18.15 -4.73 -5.76
CA ALA A 685 -18.34 -6.11 -6.14
C ALA A 685 -17.90 -7.08 -5.05
N LYS A 686 -16.74 -6.84 -4.44
CA LYS A 686 -16.24 -7.64 -3.30
C LYS A 686 -17.19 -7.63 -2.12
N LEU A 687 -17.84 -6.51 -1.84
CA LEU A 687 -18.86 -6.42 -0.79
C LEU A 687 -20.06 -7.33 -1.04
N ALA A 688 -20.41 -7.60 -2.30
CA ALA A 688 -21.54 -8.46 -2.64
C ALA A 688 -21.39 -9.87 -2.05
N HIS A 689 -20.20 -10.43 -2.03
CA HIS A 689 -19.91 -11.74 -1.41
C HIS A 689 -20.31 -11.75 0.07
N GLY A 690 -19.91 -10.72 0.81
CA GLY A 690 -20.23 -10.60 2.24
C GLY A 690 -21.72 -10.43 2.52
N HIS A 691 -22.44 -9.70 1.67
CA HIS A 691 -23.89 -9.54 1.78
C HIS A 691 -24.64 -10.85 1.55
N ILE A 692 -24.19 -11.64 0.59
CA ILE A 692 -24.76 -12.98 0.32
C ILE A 692 -24.46 -13.93 1.49
N SER A 693 -23.20 -13.99 1.95
CA SER A 693 -22.83 -14.80 3.12
C SER A 693 -23.62 -14.41 4.37
N TRP A 694 -23.92 -13.11 4.56
CA TRP A 694 -24.74 -12.64 5.66
C TRP A 694 -26.19 -13.17 5.58
N LEU A 695 -26.80 -13.13 4.38
CA LEU A 695 -28.16 -13.67 4.16
C LEU A 695 -28.20 -15.17 4.44
N ILE A 696 -27.21 -15.93 3.97
CA ILE A 696 -27.09 -17.37 4.23
C ILE A 696 -26.98 -17.64 5.73
N LYS A 697 -26.10 -16.94 6.45
CA LYS A 697 -25.95 -17.06 7.92
C LYS A 697 -27.20 -16.66 8.70
N LYS A 698 -28.09 -15.85 8.11
CA LYS A 698 -29.43 -15.57 8.67
C LYS A 698 -30.46 -16.65 8.38
N GLY A 699 -30.08 -17.74 7.72
CA GLY A 699 -30.94 -18.85 7.40
C GLY A 699 -31.91 -18.60 6.24
N ILE A 700 -31.65 -17.58 5.43
CA ILE A 700 -32.48 -17.28 4.27
C ILE A 700 -32.27 -18.35 3.19
N LYS A 701 -33.31 -19.03 2.77
CA LYS A 701 -33.25 -20.13 1.80
C LYS A 701 -33.61 -19.73 0.38
N PHE A 702 -34.22 -18.55 0.18
CA PHE A 702 -34.47 -17.96 -1.13
C PHE A 702 -33.82 -16.59 -1.20
N ILE A 703 -32.85 -16.44 -2.12
CA ILE A 703 -32.12 -15.19 -2.35
C ILE A 703 -32.30 -14.76 -3.79
N PHE A 704 -32.67 -13.51 -3.99
CA PHE A 704 -32.88 -12.91 -5.30
C PHE A 704 -31.85 -11.81 -5.57
N TYR A 705 -31.04 -11.99 -6.59
CA TYR A 705 -30.04 -11.02 -7.03
C TYR A 705 -29.93 -11.02 -8.55
N PRO A 706 -30.73 -10.20 -9.27
CA PRO A 706 -30.76 -10.21 -10.72
C PRO A 706 -29.52 -9.60 -11.36
N CYS A 707 -29.19 -10.08 -12.55
CA CYS A 707 -28.28 -9.46 -13.49
C CYS A 707 -29.05 -8.40 -14.30
N VAL A 708 -28.62 -7.15 -14.27
CA VAL A 708 -29.33 -6.05 -14.95
C VAL A 708 -28.42 -5.38 -15.97
N PRO A 709 -28.52 -5.72 -17.28
CA PRO A 709 -27.73 -5.07 -18.32
C PRO A 709 -28.20 -3.64 -18.64
N TYR A 710 -29.52 -3.38 -18.60
CA TYR A 710 -30.11 -2.11 -19.01
C TYR A 710 -30.97 -1.53 -17.89
N GLU A 711 -30.77 -0.24 -17.63
CA GLU A 711 -31.63 0.56 -16.77
C GLU A 711 -32.68 1.31 -17.60
N HIS A 712 -33.71 1.81 -16.92
CA HIS A 712 -34.68 2.70 -17.56
C HIS A 712 -34.00 4.00 -18.02
N LYS A 713 -34.27 4.40 -19.26
CA LYS A 713 -33.73 5.63 -19.84
C LYS A 713 -34.51 6.84 -19.29
N GLU A 714 -33.87 7.63 -18.42
CA GLU A 714 -34.49 8.79 -17.76
C GLU A 714 -34.46 10.05 -18.62
N ILE A 715 -33.41 10.20 -19.44
CA ILE A 715 -33.15 11.40 -20.23
C ILE A 715 -33.05 11.02 -21.70
N ASP A 716 -33.93 11.53 -22.54
CA ASP A 716 -34.04 11.15 -23.96
C ASP A 716 -32.79 11.37 -24.79
N ASN A 717 -32.00 12.43 -24.47
CA ASN A 717 -30.80 12.80 -25.19
C ASN A 717 -29.53 12.12 -24.70
N THR A 718 -29.61 11.12 -23.80
CA THR A 718 -28.44 10.34 -23.34
C THR A 718 -28.14 9.19 -24.31
N ASN A 719 -26.85 8.91 -24.51
CA ASN A 719 -26.41 7.88 -25.44
C ASN A 719 -26.37 6.49 -24.84
N ASN A 720 -26.34 6.37 -23.50
CA ASN A 720 -26.07 5.10 -22.84
C ASN A 720 -26.90 4.94 -21.57
N HIS A 721 -27.53 3.77 -21.42
CA HIS A 721 -28.26 3.33 -20.23
C HIS A 721 -27.87 1.89 -19.85
N TYR A 722 -26.73 1.44 -20.31
CA TYR A 722 -26.12 0.16 -19.92
C TYR A 722 -25.46 0.27 -18.56
N ASN A 723 -25.65 -0.75 -17.74
CA ASN A 723 -24.88 -0.90 -16.53
C ASN A 723 -23.43 -1.30 -16.82
N CYS A 724 -22.54 -1.04 -15.86
CA CYS A 724 -21.18 -1.52 -15.97
C CYS A 724 -21.12 -3.06 -15.99
N PRO A 725 -20.08 -3.69 -16.53
CA PRO A 725 -19.96 -5.15 -16.62
C PRO A 725 -20.16 -5.87 -15.29
N ILE A 726 -19.73 -5.26 -14.18
CA ILE A 726 -19.90 -5.82 -12.84
C ILE A 726 -21.40 -5.87 -12.48
N VAL A 727 -22.12 -4.79 -12.58
CA VAL A 727 -23.57 -4.76 -12.30
C VAL A 727 -24.33 -5.72 -13.21
N THR A 728 -23.94 -5.77 -14.48
CA THR A 728 -24.59 -6.60 -15.50
C THR A 728 -24.57 -8.08 -15.17
N SER A 729 -23.50 -8.64 -14.58
CA SER A 729 -23.33 -10.08 -14.49
C SER A 729 -22.71 -10.61 -13.20
N TYR A 730 -22.48 -9.77 -12.20
CA TYR A 730 -21.78 -10.19 -10.99
C TYR A 730 -22.55 -11.23 -10.16
N ALA A 731 -23.86 -11.27 -10.26
CA ALA A 731 -24.64 -12.32 -9.63
C ALA A 731 -24.29 -13.73 -10.14
N GLU A 732 -23.87 -13.88 -11.42
CA GLU A 732 -23.33 -15.15 -11.96
C GLU A 732 -21.99 -15.49 -11.33
N ASN A 733 -21.15 -14.47 -11.07
CA ASN A 733 -19.88 -14.67 -10.37
C ASN A 733 -20.13 -15.17 -8.93
N ILE A 734 -21.04 -14.56 -8.20
CA ILE A 734 -21.49 -15.00 -6.86
C ILE A 734 -21.95 -16.46 -6.88
N LYS A 735 -22.83 -16.81 -7.82
CA LYS A 735 -23.40 -18.18 -7.97
C LYS A 735 -22.32 -19.25 -8.13
N ASN A 736 -21.24 -18.91 -8.80
CA ASN A 736 -20.17 -19.87 -9.10
C ASN A 736 -19.08 -19.94 -8.02
N ASN A 737 -18.93 -18.89 -7.21
CA ASN A 737 -17.84 -18.78 -6.23
C ASN A 737 -18.28 -18.88 -4.77
N VAL A 738 -19.57 -18.72 -4.45
CA VAL A 738 -20.09 -18.91 -3.09
C VAL A 738 -20.63 -20.34 -2.96
N GLU A 739 -19.81 -21.23 -2.41
CA GLU A 739 -20.09 -22.66 -2.31
C GLU A 739 -21.32 -22.97 -1.46
N GLU A 740 -21.57 -22.18 -0.42
CA GLU A 740 -22.70 -22.30 0.50
C GLU A 740 -24.05 -22.24 -0.23
N LEU A 741 -24.14 -21.57 -1.37
CA LEU A 741 -25.35 -21.56 -2.19
C LEU A 741 -25.76 -22.97 -2.61
N LYS A 742 -24.78 -23.84 -2.88
CA LYS A 742 -25.00 -25.23 -3.26
C LYS A 742 -25.11 -26.16 -2.04
N THR A 743 -24.17 -26.06 -1.10
CA THR A 743 -24.08 -26.98 0.04
C THR A 743 -25.23 -26.82 1.01
N GLU A 744 -25.79 -25.60 1.12
CA GLU A 744 -26.94 -25.33 1.98
C GLU A 744 -28.28 -25.34 1.24
N ASN A 745 -28.31 -25.77 -0.03
CA ASN A 745 -29.53 -25.83 -0.85
C ASN A 745 -30.28 -24.46 -0.90
N ILE A 746 -29.59 -23.40 -1.20
CA ILE A 746 -30.18 -22.05 -1.34
C ILE A 746 -30.82 -21.92 -2.74
N ASP A 747 -32.08 -21.54 -2.82
CA ASP A 747 -32.71 -21.10 -4.07
C ASP A 747 -32.18 -19.72 -4.43
N PHE A 748 -31.02 -19.69 -5.12
CA PHE A 748 -30.39 -18.46 -5.57
C PHE A 748 -30.80 -18.14 -7.01
N ARG A 749 -31.63 -17.08 -7.15
CA ARG A 749 -32.12 -16.64 -8.47
C ARG A 749 -31.44 -15.36 -8.89
N ASN A 750 -30.80 -15.45 -10.05
CA ASN A 750 -30.02 -14.38 -10.65
C ASN A 750 -30.36 -14.18 -12.14
N PRO A 751 -31.67 -13.99 -12.48
CA PRO A 751 -32.07 -13.86 -13.87
C PRO A 751 -31.50 -12.60 -14.52
N PHE A 752 -31.25 -12.66 -15.83
CA PHE A 752 -30.95 -11.48 -16.64
C PHE A 752 -32.25 -10.73 -16.93
N LEU A 753 -32.38 -9.54 -16.40
CA LEU A 753 -33.57 -8.69 -16.49
C LEU A 753 -33.20 -7.31 -17.04
N SER A 754 -34.12 -6.68 -17.77
CA SER A 754 -33.96 -5.34 -18.32
C SER A 754 -35.04 -4.42 -17.79
N PHE A 755 -34.68 -3.23 -17.37
CA PHE A 755 -35.62 -2.16 -16.98
C PHE A 755 -35.99 -1.24 -18.16
N GLU A 756 -35.86 -1.70 -19.42
CA GLU A 756 -36.25 -0.90 -20.58
C GLU A 756 -37.76 -0.65 -20.62
N SER A 757 -38.58 -1.65 -20.31
CA SER A 757 -40.04 -1.49 -20.22
C SER A 757 -40.66 -2.46 -19.23
N GLU A 758 -41.75 -1.99 -18.62
CA GLU A 758 -42.59 -2.77 -17.70
C GLU A 758 -43.07 -4.09 -18.33
N GLU A 759 -43.46 -4.06 -19.60
CA GLU A 759 -43.98 -5.23 -20.31
C GLU A 759 -42.95 -6.33 -20.51
N ILE A 760 -41.72 -5.96 -20.92
CA ILE A 760 -40.61 -6.89 -21.09
C ILE A 760 -40.24 -7.50 -19.73
N LEU A 761 -40.17 -6.69 -18.71
CA LEU A 761 -39.83 -7.11 -17.35
C LEU A 761 -40.87 -8.08 -16.78
N ALA A 762 -42.18 -7.76 -16.94
CA ALA A 762 -43.27 -8.66 -16.51
C ALA A 762 -43.22 -10.03 -17.23
N LYS A 763 -42.95 -10.05 -18.52
CA LYS A 763 -42.78 -11.28 -19.30
C LYS A 763 -41.61 -12.13 -18.80
N ARG A 764 -40.50 -11.51 -18.52
CA ARG A 764 -39.31 -12.21 -18.00
C ARG A 764 -39.56 -12.73 -16.59
N LEU A 765 -40.11 -11.92 -15.68
CA LEU A 765 -40.44 -12.32 -14.31
C LEU A 765 -41.48 -13.44 -14.27
N LYS A 766 -42.44 -13.49 -15.21
CA LYS A 766 -43.36 -14.64 -15.34
C LYS A 766 -42.60 -15.95 -15.68
N ALA A 767 -41.55 -15.89 -16.48
CA ALA A 767 -40.77 -17.08 -16.79
C ALA A 767 -39.94 -17.54 -15.56
N GLU A 768 -39.49 -16.62 -14.73
CA GLU A 768 -38.77 -16.92 -13.48
C GLU A 768 -39.66 -17.46 -12.36
N PHE A 769 -40.92 -17.07 -12.36
CA PHE A 769 -41.96 -17.47 -11.38
C PHE A 769 -43.13 -18.20 -12.06
N PRO A 770 -42.89 -19.40 -12.65
CA PRO A 770 -43.90 -20.09 -13.45
C PRO A 770 -45.13 -20.51 -12.67
N LEU A 771 -45.01 -20.70 -11.35
CA LEU A 771 -46.14 -21.12 -10.50
C LEU A 771 -47.06 -19.96 -10.11
N ILE A 772 -46.64 -18.71 -10.29
CA ILE A 772 -47.46 -17.54 -9.95
C ILE A 772 -48.30 -17.15 -11.19
N PRO A 773 -49.62 -16.91 -11.07
CA PRO A 773 -50.45 -16.50 -12.19
C PRO A 773 -49.92 -15.26 -12.92
N ALA A 774 -50.02 -15.23 -14.26
CA ALA A 774 -49.51 -14.12 -15.05
C ALA A 774 -50.21 -12.77 -14.72
N PRO A 775 -51.49 -12.70 -14.43
CA PRO A 775 -52.13 -11.44 -14.01
C PRO A 775 -51.55 -10.89 -12.69
N GLU A 776 -51.21 -11.79 -11.74
CA GLU A 776 -50.65 -11.41 -10.44
C GLU A 776 -49.21 -10.86 -10.62
N ILE A 777 -48.41 -11.50 -11.46
CA ILE A 777 -47.06 -10.99 -11.79
C ILE A 777 -47.17 -9.63 -12.47
N LYS A 778 -48.11 -9.47 -13.45
CA LYS A 778 -48.29 -8.17 -14.11
C LYS A 778 -48.70 -7.08 -13.15
N ALA A 779 -49.65 -7.34 -12.26
CA ALA A 779 -50.07 -6.37 -11.25
C ALA A 779 -48.90 -5.99 -10.29
N ALA A 780 -48.17 -7.00 -9.82
CA ALA A 780 -47.01 -6.76 -8.94
C ALA A 780 -45.88 -5.97 -9.63
N VAL A 781 -45.65 -6.22 -10.91
CA VAL A 781 -44.65 -5.47 -11.71
C VAL A 781 -45.12 -4.04 -11.90
N HIS A 782 -46.39 -3.83 -12.21
CA HIS A 782 -46.97 -2.49 -12.38
C HIS A 782 -46.82 -1.66 -11.11
N ASP A 783 -47.29 -2.17 -9.97
CA ASP A 783 -47.19 -1.47 -8.69
C ASP A 783 -45.73 -1.18 -8.31
N ALA A 784 -44.84 -2.12 -8.60
CA ALA A 784 -43.38 -1.96 -8.36
C ALA A 784 -42.75 -0.92 -9.29
N TRP A 785 -43.20 -0.85 -10.53
CA TRP A 785 -42.77 0.16 -11.48
C TRP A 785 -43.23 1.55 -11.09
N GLU A 786 -44.49 1.70 -10.69
CA GLU A 786 -44.98 2.94 -10.16
C GLU A 786 -44.19 3.41 -8.94
N GLU A 787 -43.89 2.52 -8.00
CA GLU A 787 -43.09 2.86 -6.82
C GLU A 787 -41.66 3.27 -7.20
N LEU A 788 -41.06 2.60 -8.17
CA LEU A 788 -39.74 2.99 -8.68
C LEU A 788 -39.78 4.40 -9.28
N MET A 789 -40.78 4.69 -10.13
CA MET A 789 -40.92 6.03 -10.74
C MET A 789 -41.27 7.07 -9.68
N GLN A 790 -42.08 6.73 -8.69
CA GLN A 790 -42.39 7.64 -7.58
C GLN A 790 -41.16 7.97 -6.76
N SER A 791 -40.31 6.95 -6.47
CA SER A 791 -39.06 7.18 -5.74
C SER A 791 -38.12 8.15 -6.47
N ARG A 792 -38.05 8.07 -7.80
CA ARG A 792 -37.31 9.01 -8.64
C ARG A 792 -37.91 10.41 -8.61
N THR A 793 -39.22 10.50 -8.74
CA THR A 793 -39.94 11.77 -8.64
C THR A 793 -39.72 12.44 -7.27
N ASP A 794 -39.73 11.67 -6.19
CA ASP A 794 -39.47 12.18 -4.84
C ASP A 794 -38.02 12.72 -4.71
N MET A 795 -37.06 12.05 -5.34
CA MET A 795 -35.68 12.56 -5.39
C MET A 795 -35.57 13.87 -6.17
N HIS A 796 -36.21 13.97 -7.34
CA HIS A 796 -36.25 15.20 -8.13
C HIS A 796 -36.90 16.36 -7.35
N ASN A 797 -38.04 16.12 -6.75
CA ASN A 797 -38.76 17.11 -5.95
C ASN A 797 -37.90 17.61 -4.78
N LYS A 798 -37.22 16.68 -4.10
CA LYS A 798 -36.32 17.04 -3.00
C LYS A 798 -35.10 17.81 -3.49
N GLY A 799 -34.60 17.48 -4.67
CA GLY A 799 -33.53 18.25 -5.34
C GLY A 799 -33.97 19.69 -5.62
N GLU A 800 -35.18 19.91 -6.17
CA GLU A 800 -35.72 21.26 -6.43
C GLU A 800 -35.92 22.08 -5.13
N GLU A 801 -36.43 21.43 -4.07
CA GLU A 801 -36.52 22.07 -2.75
C GLU A 801 -35.14 22.55 -2.25
N VAL A 802 -34.11 21.72 -2.41
CA VAL A 802 -32.75 22.07 -1.99
C VAL A 802 -32.14 23.18 -2.85
N ILE A 803 -32.34 23.14 -4.19
CA ILE A 803 -31.90 24.21 -5.09
C ILE A 803 -32.57 25.55 -4.71
N LYS A 804 -33.87 25.52 -4.40
CA LYS A 804 -34.59 26.70 -3.92
C LYS A 804 -34.01 27.22 -2.61
N TYR A 805 -33.76 26.32 -1.64
CA TYR A 805 -33.15 26.67 -0.37
C TYR A 805 -31.75 27.32 -0.56
N LEU A 806 -30.93 26.80 -1.46
CA LEU A 806 -29.58 27.33 -1.75
C LEU A 806 -29.68 28.77 -2.30
N LYS A 807 -30.63 29.02 -3.24
CA LYS A 807 -30.86 30.35 -3.81
C LYS A 807 -31.33 31.35 -2.77
N GLU A 808 -32.33 30.96 -1.97
CA GLU A 808 -32.92 31.83 -0.95
C GLU A 808 -31.97 32.21 0.18
N ASN A 809 -31.00 31.31 0.48
CA ASN A 809 -30.04 31.51 1.57
C ASN A 809 -28.65 31.93 1.05
N ASN A 810 -28.49 32.22 -0.25
CA ASN A 810 -27.21 32.54 -0.89
C ASN A 810 -26.10 31.51 -0.53
N LYS A 811 -26.44 30.23 -0.53
CA LYS A 811 -25.52 29.10 -0.23
C LYS A 811 -25.14 28.37 -1.49
N ARG A 812 -24.00 27.63 -1.42
CA ARG A 812 -23.57 26.74 -2.49
C ARG A 812 -23.82 25.30 -2.09
N GLY A 813 -24.22 24.48 -3.06
CA GLY A 813 -24.34 23.05 -2.90
C GLY A 813 -23.05 22.34 -3.35
N ILE A 814 -22.75 21.21 -2.72
CA ILE A 814 -21.70 20.29 -3.14
C ILE A 814 -22.40 19.05 -3.71
N VAL A 815 -22.04 18.67 -4.93
CA VAL A 815 -22.56 17.49 -5.64
C VAL A 815 -21.56 16.36 -5.56
#